data_46e028b20ac16fc71dcae958cb027899
#
_entry.id   46e028b20ac16fc71dcae958cb027899
#
_cell.length_a   1.000
_cell.length_b   1.000
_cell.length_c   1.000
_cell.angle_alpha   90.00
_cell.angle_beta   90.00
_cell.angle_gamma   90.00
#
_symmetry.space_group_name_H-M   'P 1'
#
loop_
_entity.id
_entity.type
_entity.pdbx_description
1 polymer ?
#
loop_
_entity_poly.entity_id
_entity_poly.type
_entity_poly.pdbx_seq_one_letter_code
_entity_poly.pdbx_strand_id
1 'polypeptide(L)'
;MIFIFAAHYGEVENIIKQKKMGKRKISFPFLQYCTDGWNESGAKKEQKQAGKERSCMKESAGADGRILLTICGEGRNNAAAAVAATLAKEEAKKGDILLSIGSAAMLKGVGEERLLGKWFLIHALEEEGSGRAFYPELLYQTDFPTARLITGDKVLRRSGATCTTETKSYSSIEEEISPASDSGKENVSPFGTNAFVPMCGERPERMDAEETLLYDMESTAVFQAANAFLSLENLFFLRCGTDFGIGENGSRQLESGKTVPEMLREQMRKEEEKVFSFLSNLERLDAEKEKEREKEEAFLRESTTLAEELRLSFVLAKKLEGLLSYAESLSSEWRAYFQKKREEGCLPCRDKRGGQKVLSDFTAWLLVQEKQGRQDKEEAVDALGAMKEASALSRKKEEFRQKRRKESEKALPLYPPFSHIYIEEALLGGEEAEAILRKFPKAKCIPIRHYKDLFNRRKQNRALQEKSRKLILAKKEGQRIYPGAPVCQSFSESSFYYASLLMNCPFHCEYCYLQGMYPSANLVLFLNLEDYFSDCQRLIKERGSLYLCISYDTDLLALEELYPFVERFARFLEKEPNLRIEVRTKAGGESLFRRLLKMHLSQDAKKRLIFAFTLSPEKIVSEAEHGTVGLKGRLKAVKMAMEEGFTLRLCFDPMLYHADWGRLYSALLETVFREIPMEKLYDVSVGSFRISESYLKTMTKSCGASPYISFPYENTDGYYHYPKELLLKMEGFLEQRLLEKLPKEKIFRWTEEEK
;
A
#
# COMPACT_ATOMS: atom_id res chain seq x y z
N MET A 1 1.98 -11.17 19.63
CA MET A 1 1.19 -11.02 20.88
C MET A 1 -0.12 -10.29 20.60
N ILE A 2 -1.20 -10.66 21.27
CA ILE A 2 -2.51 -10.02 21.14
C ILE A 2 -2.86 -9.26 22.41
N PHE A 3 -3.09 -7.97 22.30
CA PHE A 3 -3.58 -7.10 23.35
C PHE A 3 -5.07 -6.85 23.18
N ILE A 4 -5.88 -7.19 24.18
CA ILE A 4 -7.31 -6.89 24.19
C ILE A 4 -7.60 -5.79 25.21
N PHE A 5 -8.33 -4.77 24.82
CA PHE A 5 -8.76 -3.67 25.69
C PHE A 5 -10.27 -3.56 25.69
N ALA A 6 -10.84 -3.48 26.90
CA ALA A 6 -12.26 -3.29 27.14
C ALA A 6 -12.47 -2.30 28.29
N ALA A 7 -13.57 -1.54 28.25
CA ALA A 7 -13.91 -0.62 29.33
C ALA A 7 -14.32 -1.37 30.61
N HIS A 8 -15.10 -2.43 30.48
CA HIS A 8 -15.66 -3.17 31.59
C HIS A 8 -15.38 -4.67 31.54
N TYR A 9 -15.28 -5.28 32.73
CA TYR A 9 -15.15 -6.74 32.85
C TYR A 9 -16.31 -7.49 32.18
N GLY A 10 -17.55 -6.99 32.33
CA GLY A 10 -18.74 -7.61 31.75
C GLY A 10 -18.73 -7.76 30.23
N GLU A 11 -17.96 -6.91 29.53
CA GLU A 11 -17.81 -6.95 28.07
C GLU A 11 -16.94 -8.12 27.58
N VAL A 12 -16.07 -8.64 28.44
CA VAL A 12 -15.04 -9.66 28.10
C VAL A 12 -15.06 -10.88 29.02
N GLU A 13 -16.01 -10.96 29.93
CA GLU A 13 -16.12 -12.07 30.90
C GLU A 13 -16.12 -13.44 30.20
N ASN A 14 -16.81 -13.58 29.08
CA ASN A 14 -16.88 -14.82 28.32
C ASN A 14 -15.56 -15.15 27.64
N ILE A 15 -14.82 -14.14 27.14
CA ILE A 15 -13.48 -14.33 26.56
C ILE A 15 -12.54 -14.86 27.64
N ILE A 16 -12.56 -14.24 28.83
CA ILE A 16 -11.75 -14.66 29.97
C ILE A 16 -12.05 -16.14 30.36
N LYS A 17 -13.32 -16.51 30.44
CA LYS A 17 -13.76 -17.86 30.76
C LYS A 17 -13.36 -18.89 29.71
N GLN A 18 -13.66 -18.60 28.43
CA GLN A 18 -13.40 -19.54 27.33
C GLN A 18 -11.91 -19.74 27.07
N LYS A 19 -11.13 -18.67 27.13
CA LYS A 19 -9.66 -18.73 26.98
C LYS A 19 -8.94 -19.12 28.29
N LYS A 20 -9.69 -19.43 29.37
CA LYS A 20 -9.14 -19.83 30.67
C LYS A 20 -8.08 -18.86 31.20
N MET A 21 -8.32 -17.57 31.05
CA MET A 21 -7.36 -16.53 31.40
C MET A 21 -7.25 -16.34 32.93
N GLY A 22 -6.02 -16.32 33.43
CA GLY A 22 -5.72 -16.04 34.84
C GLY A 22 -5.57 -14.52 35.09
N LYS A 23 -5.99 -14.05 36.29
CA LYS A 23 -5.77 -12.68 36.73
C LYS A 23 -4.28 -12.47 37.07
N ARG A 24 -3.68 -11.40 36.54
CA ARG A 24 -2.29 -11.02 36.90
C ARG A 24 -2.21 -10.49 38.31
N LYS A 25 -1.19 -10.90 39.06
CA LYS A 25 -0.96 -10.46 40.45
C LYS A 25 -0.47 -9.03 40.54
N ILE A 26 0.29 -8.56 39.55
CA ILE A 26 0.85 -7.21 39.46
C ILE A 26 0.30 -6.53 38.20
N SER A 27 -0.89 -5.97 38.29
CA SER A 27 -1.60 -5.32 37.18
C SER A 27 -2.00 -3.86 37.48
N PHE A 28 -1.44 -3.28 38.55
CA PHE A 28 -1.72 -1.88 38.87
C PHE A 28 -1.16 -0.91 37.81
N PRO A 29 -1.88 0.15 37.41
CA PRO A 29 -3.20 0.56 37.91
C PRO A 29 -4.41 -0.13 37.26
N PHE A 30 -4.23 -0.96 36.23
CA PHE A 30 -5.33 -1.56 35.46
C PHE A 30 -5.46 -3.05 35.77
N LEU A 31 -6.71 -3.55 35.79
CA LEU A 31 -6.99 -4.96 35.96
C LEU A 31 -6.63 -5.74 34.70
N GLN A 32 -5.79 -6.75 34.80
CA GLN A 32 -5.29 -7.52 33.68
C GLN A 32 -5.51 -9.05 33.85
N TYR A 33 -5.76 -9.71 32.72
CA TYR A 33 -5.89 -11.17 32.60
C TYR A 33 -5.00 -11.65 31.45
N CYS A 34 -4.41 -12.83 31.61
CA CYS A 34 -3.54 -13.43 30.60
C CYS A 34 -3.78 -14.92 30.43
N THR A 35 -3.49 -15.46 29.24
CA THR A 35 -3.49 -16.90 28.99
C THR A 35 -2.34 -17.57 29.71
N ASP A 36 -2.44 -18.91 29.99
CA ASP A 36 -1.42 -19.69 30.64
C ASP A 36 -0.07 -19.60 29.91
N GLY A 37 1.03 -19.55 30.67
CA GLY A 37 2.39 -19.37 30.17
C GLY A 37 2.93 -17.94 30.26
N TRP A 38 2.10 -16.96 30.68
CA TRP A 38 2.55 -15.62 30.97
C TRP A 38 3.12 -15.54 32.41
N ASN A 39 4.39 -15.85 32.59
CA ASN A 39 5.06 -15.66 33.86
C ASN A 39 5.60 -14.24 34.01
N GLU A 40 5.37 -13.61 35.17
CA GLU A 40 5.82 -12.27 35.56
C GLU A 40 7.37 -12.07 35.53
N SER A 41 8.13 -13.16 35.24
CA SER A 41 9.60 -13.21 35.24
C SER A 41 10.20 -13.30 33.82
N GLY A 42 9.47 -12.98 32.76
CA GLY A 42 9.90 -13.18 31.37
C GLY A 42 11.14 -12.43 30.91
N ALA A 43 11.72 -11.53 31.71
CA ALA A 43 12.87 -10.75 31.29
C ALA A 43 14.25 -11.22 31.81
N LYS A 44 14.38 -12.20 32.71
CA LYS A 44 15.69 -12.52 33.33
C LYS A 44 16.01 -14.01 33.64
N LYS A 45 15.26 -15.01 33.17
CA LYS A 45 15.56 -16.43 33.48
C LYS A 45 15.98 -17.35 32.32
N GLU A 46 16.05 -16.90 31.09
CA GLU A 46 16.50 -17.76 29.99
C GLU A 46 18.04 -17.95 29.88
N GLN A 47 18.85 -17.29 30.73
CA GLN A 47 20.31 -17.39 30.63
C GLN A 47 21.00 -18.33 31.65
N LYS A 48 20.28 -19.08 32.51
CA LYS A 48 20.94 -19.93 33.51
C LYS A 48 20.54 -21.40 33.59
N GLN A 49 19.76 -21.94 32.66
CA GLN A 49 19.49 -23.39 32.62
C GLN A 49 19.52 -24.00 31.21
N ALA A 50 20.56 -23.74 30.45
CA ALA A 50 20.91 -24.48 29.23
C ALA A 50 21.96 -25.55 29.56
N GLY A 51 21.54 -26.62 30.20
CA GLY A 51 22.44 -27.74 30.52
C GLY A 51 21.68 -28.80 31.30
N LYS A 52 20.87 -29.58 30.67
CA LYS A 52 20.45 -30.96 30.82
C LYS A 52 18.94 -31.15 30.59
N GLU A 53 18.62 -32.14 29.76
CA GLU A 53 17.29 -32.72 29.54
C GLU A 53 16.35 -31.94 28.57
N ARG A 54 16.68 -31.98 27.29
CA ARG A 54 15.72 -31.87 26.21
C ARG A 54 15.65 -33.20 25.43
N SER A 55 14.97 -34.16 26.01
CA SER A 55 14.45 -35.29 25.23
C SER A 55 13.12 -35.67 25.85
N CYS A 56 12.09 -35.81 25.04
CA CYS A 56 10.73 -36.17 25.38
C CYS A 56 9.84 -35.03 25.93
N MET A 57 9.18 -34.30 25.01
CA MET A 57 7.80 -33.80 25.01
C MET A 57 7.67 -32.70 23.97
N LYS A 58 7.75 -33.07 22.70
CA LYS A 58 7.29 -32.25 21.58
C LYS A 58 6.26 -33.07 20.82
N GLU A 59 5.03 -33.00 21.30
CA GLU A 59 3.84 -33.27 20.47
C GLU A 59 2.61 -32.82 21.27
N SER A 60 1.78 -31.94 20.65
CA SER A 60 0.51 -31.37 21.17
C SER A 60 0.56 -30.12 22.05
N ALA A 61 1.27 -29.07 21.61
CA ALA A 61 0.87 -27.70 21.97
C ALA A 61 0.30 -27.04 20.71
N GLY A 62 -1.02 -27.01 20.60
CA GLY A 62 -1.69 -26.11 19.64
C GLY A 62 -1.19 -24.69 19.85
N ALA A 63 -1.06 -23.93 18.77
CA ALA A 63 -0.57 -22.55 18.77
C ALA A 63 -1.59 -21.65 19.49
N ASP A 64 -1.69 -21.74 20.82
CA ASP A 64 -2.42 -20.76 21.62
C ASP A 64 -1.57 -19.48 21.69
N GLY A 65 -1.98 -18.47 20.92
CA GLY A 65 -1.36 -17.16 20.91
C GLY A 65 -1.36 -16.54 22.32
N ARG A 66 -0.32 -15.78 22.64
CA ARG A 66 -0.24 -15.06 23.93
C ARG A 66 -1.21 -13.89 23.92
N ILE A 67 -2.26 -13.95 24.75
CA ILE A 67 -3.28 -12.91 24.89
C ILE A 67 -3.10 -12.20 26.24
N LEU A 68 -3.04 -10.88 26.21
CA LEU A 68 -3.12 -10.00 27.39
C LEU A 68 -4.36 -9.12 27.28
N LEU A 69 -5.29 -9.27 28.21
CA LEU A 69 -6.52 -8.50 28.29
C LEU A 69 -6.41 -7.48 29.42
N THR A 70 -6.73 -6.22 29.12
CA THR A 70 -6.70 -5.10 30.07
C THR A 70 -8.06 -4.45 30.15
N ILE A 71 -8.58 -4.28 31.37
CA ILE A 71 -9.80 -3.50 31.66
C ILE A 71 -9.35 -2.06 31.93
N CYS A 72 -9.69 -1.15 31.04
CA CYS A 72 -9.22 0.23 31.06
C CYS A 72 -10.10 1.19 31.88
N GLY A 73 -11.33 0.82 32.17
CA GLY A 73 -12.34 1.77 32.71
C GLY A 73 -12.93 2.65 31.62
N GLU A 74 -13.98 3.40 32.00
CA GLU A 74 -14.68 4.29 31.08
C GLU A 74 -13.90 5.57 30.78
N GLY A 75 -14.09 6.07 29.57
CA GLY A 75 -13.64 7.37 29.11
C GLY A 75 -12.26 7.42 28.47
N ARG A 76 -12.07 8.40 27.62
CA ARG A 76 -10.88 8.56 26.76
C ARG A 76 -9.56 8.59 27.53
N ASN A 77 -9.50 9.28 28.67
CA ASN A 77 -8.28 9.41 29.44
C ASN A 77 -7.83 8.08 30.06
N ASN A 78 -8.76 7.31 30.62
CA ASN A 78 -8.48 5.99 31.18
C ASN A 78 -8.04 5.02 30.08
N ALA A 79 -8.73 5.02 28.96
CA ALA A 79 -8.43 4.18 27.82
C ALA A 79 -7.03 4.48 27.24
N ALA A 80 -6.70 5.75 27.00
CA ALA A 80 -5.37 6.15 26.52
C ALA A 80 -4.25 5.75 27.50
N ALA A 81 -4.45 5.99 28.80
CA ALA A 81 -3.47 5.65 29.84
C ALA A 81 -3.26 4.14 29.93
N ALA A 82 -4.34 3.35 29.89
CA ALA A 82 -4.27 1.88 29.93
C ALA A 82 -3.51 1.30 28.74
N VAL A 83 -3.81 1.77 27.52
CA VAL A 83 -3.15 1.34 26.30
C VAL A 83 -1.68 1.70 26.34
N ALA A 84 -1.33 2.97 26.58
CA ALA A 84 0.06 3.41 26.61
C ALA A 84 0.89 2.70 27.69
N ALA A 85 0.36 2.58 28.91
CA ALA A 85 1.05 1.91 30.01
C ALA A 85 1.24 0.41 29.74
N THR A 86 0.23 -0.27 29.22
CA THR A 86 0.31 -1.69 28.90
C THR A 86 1.31 -1.97 27.78
N LEU A 87 1.19 -1.25 26.64
CA LEU A 87 2.06 -1.47 25.50
C LEU A 87 3.53 -1.12 25.80
N ALA A 88 3.77 -0.05 26.58
CA ALA A 88 5.12 0.31 26.99
C ALA A 88 5.72 -0.71 27.97
N LYS A 89 4.95 -1.16 28.97
CA LYS A 89 5.40 -2.15 29.97
C LYS A 89 5.75 -3.51 29.34
N GLU A 90 4.96 -3.95 28.37
CA GLU A 90 5.14 -5.23 27.70
C GLU A 90 6.09 -5.14 26.49
N GLU A 91 6.73 -3.99 26.29
CA GLU A 91 7.66 -3.74 25.18
C GLU A 91 7.06 -4.14 23.83
N ALA A 92 5.80 -3.70 23.60
CA ALA A 92 5.02 -4.09 22.44
C ALA A 92 5.76 -3.84 21.13
N LYS A 93 5.80 -4.86 20.29
CA LYS A 93 6.45 -4.80 18.97
C LYS A 93 5.47 -4.29 17.92
N LYS A 94 5.99 -3.63 16.90
CA LYS A 94 5.21 -3.06 15.80
C LYS A 94 4.21 -4.05 15.14
N GLY A 95 4.56 -5.34 15.09
CA GLY A 95 3.75 -6.41 14.53
C GLY A 95 2.74 -7.03 15.49
N ASP A 96 2.69 -6.63 16.77
CA ASP A 96 1.70 -7.14 17.71
C ASP A 96 0.31 -6.60 17.38
N ILE A 97 -0.72 -7.34 17.80
CA ILE A 97 -2.12 -7.08 17.47
C ILE A 97 -2.84 -6.43 18.65
N LEU A 98 -3.66 -5.41 18.39
CA LEU A 98 -4.57 -4.82 19.36
C LEU A 98 -6.03 -5.02 18.91
N LEU A 99 -6.85 -5.53 19.80
CA LEU A 99 -8.30 -5.57 19.68
C LEU A 99 -8.94 -4.71 20.78
N SER A 100 -9.59 -3.61 20.38
CA SER A 100 -10.51 -2.88 21.26
C SER A 100 -11.90 -3.45 21.08
N ILE A 101 -12.47 -4.00 22.16
CA ILE A 101 -13.77 -4.67 22.15
C ILE A 101 -14.67 -4.07 23.23
N GLY A 102 -15.97 -3.90 22.93
CA GLY A 102 -16.89 -3.34 23.89
C GLY A 102 -18.29 -3.07 23.35
N SER A 103 -19.11 -2.47 24.19
CA SER A 103 -20.45 -1.99 23.88
C SER A 103 -20.42 -0.60 23.24
N ALA A 104 -21.46 -0.26 22.48
CA ALA A 104 -21.69 1.07 21.94
C ALA A 104 -23.18 1.36 21.80
N ALA A 105 -23.56 2.62 22.03
CA ALA A 105 -24.92 3.08 21.76
C ALA A 105 -25.13 3.29 20.27
N MET A 106 -26.33 3.01 19.77
CA MET A 106 -26.69 3.20 18.36
C MET A 106 -27.29 4.59 18.15
N LEU A 107 -26.68 5.39 17.27
CA LEU A 107 -27.15 6.72 16.89
C LEU A 107 -28.11 6.66 15.71
N LYS A 108 -27.79 5.85 14.72
CA LYS A 108 -28.55 5.72 13.47
C LYS A 108 -28.31 4.35 12.82
N GLY A 109 -29.37 3.75 12.25
CA GLY A 109 -29.30 2.53 11.46
C GLY A 109 -30.63 2.12 10.88
N VAL A 110 -30.64 1.42 9.76
CA VAL A 110 -31.89 0.89 9.15
C VAL A 110 -32.41 -0.27 9.97
N GLY A 111 -33.66 -0.16 10.45
CA GLY A 111 -34.32 -1.20 11.28
C GLY A 111 -33.64 -1.34 12.65
N GLU A 112 -33.50 -0.24 13.35
CA GLU A 112 -32.73 -0.05 14.59
C GLU A 112 -32.82 -1.21 15.59
N GLU A 113 -34.04 -1.69 15.90
CA GLU A 113 -34.23 -2.79 16.86
C GLU A 113 -33.60 -4.12 16.44
N ARG A 114 -33.47 -4.38 15.12
CA ARG A 114 -32.87 -5.60 14.60
C ARG A 114 -31.34 -5.58 14.69
N LEU A 115 -30.75 -4.43 14.96
CA LEU A 115 -29.29 -4.25 15.07
C LEU A 115 -28.78 -4.42 16.51
N LEU A 116 -29.68 -4.43 17.50
CA LEU A 116 -29.33 -4.68 18.90
C LEU A 116 -28.75 -6.09 19.08
N GLY A 117 -27.58 -6.15 19.67
CA GLY A 117 -26.81 -7.39 19.86
C GLY A 117 -25.95 -7.80 18.65
N LYS A 118 -25.96 -7.02 17.56
CA LYS A 118 -25.01 -7.23 16.45
C LYS A 118 -23.66 -6.60 16.74
N TRP A 119 -22.63 -7.29 16.29
CA TRP A 119 -21.27 -6.82 16.36
C TRP A 119 -20.86 -6.15 15.04
N PHE A 120 -20.13 -5.05 15.14
CA PHE A 120 -19.66 -4.25 14.03
C PHE A 120 -18.15 -4.09 14.08
N LEU A 121 -17.50 -4.32 12.95
CA LEU A 121 -16.12 -3.90 12.76
C LEU A 121 -16.09 -2.41 12.38
N ILE A 122 -15.36 -1.61 13.13
CA ILE A 122 -15.35 -0.15 12.95
C ILE A 122 -14.40 0.23 11.83
N HIS A 123 -14.92 0.92 10.82
CA HIS A 123 -14.15 1.40 9.67
C HIS A 123 -13.74 2.87 9.76
N ALA A 124 -14.42 3.65 10.60
CA ALA A 124 -14.11 5.04 10.86
C ALA A 124 -14.40 5.38 12.32
N LEU A 125 -13.48 6.09 12.95
CA LEU A 125 -13.57 6.62 14.30
C LEU A 125 -13.60 8.14 14.19
N GLU A 126 -14.53 8.81 14.86
CA GLU A 126 -14.65 10.25 14.86
C GLU A 126 -14.68 10.78 16.30
N GLU A 127 -13.89 11.81 16.57
CA GLU A 127 -13.85 12.45 17.87
C GLU A 127 -14.93 13.53 17.94
N GLU A 128 -15.87 13.39 18.90
CA GLU A 128 -16.91 14.36 19.15
C GLU A 128 -16.29 15.73 19.51
N GLY A 129 -16.87 16.81 19.02
CA GLY A 129 -16.43 18.19 19.27
C GLY A 129 -15.29 18.66 18.35
N SER A 130 -14.21 17.90 18.19
CA SER A 130 -13.13 18.26 17.24
C SER A 130 -13.46 17.82 15.81
N GLY A 131 -14.31 16.83 15.66
CA GLY A 131 -14.62 16.17 14.40
C GLY A 131 -13.42 15.47 13.74
N ARG A 132 -12.32 15.26 14.46
CA ARG A 132 -11.15 14.58 13.95
C ARG A 132 -11.47 13.12 13.67
N ALA A 133 -11.18 12.66 12.45
CA ALA A 133 -11.47 11.30 12.02
C ALA A 133 -10.21 10.44 11.92
N PHE A 134 -10.37 9.14 12.24
CA PHE A 134 -9.34 8.12 12.14
C PHE A 134 -9.94 6.90 11.43
N TYR A 135 -9.14 6.25 10.60
CA TYR A 135 -9.60 5.13 9.77
C TYR A 135 -8.75 3.90 10.08
N PRO A 136 -9.26 2.91 10.83
CA PRO A 136 -8.62 1.60 10.96
C PRO A 136 -8.41 0.94 9.61
N GLU A 137 -7.38 0.10 9.48
CA GLU A 137 -7.09 -0.57 8.22
C GLU A 137 -7.97 -1.81 8.04
N LEU A 138 -8.71 -1.89 6.92
CA LEU A 138 -9.62 -3.00 6.63
C LEU A 138 -9.01 -3.94 5.59
N LEU A 139 -7.95 -4.66 5.97
CA LEU A 139 -7.24 -5.59 5.08
C LEU A 139 -7.78 -7.01 5.10
N TYR A 140 -8.43 -7.41 6.19
CA TYR A 140 -8.90 -8.77 6.39
C TYR A 140 -10.40 -8.89 6.16
N GLN A 141 -10.82 -9.98 5.53
CA GLN A 141 -12.25 -10.28 5.39
C GLN A 141 -12.82 -10.75 6.72
N THR A 142 -13.98 -10.23 7.10
CA THR A 142 -14.73 -10.60 8.30
C THR A 142 -16.20 -10.71 7.97
N ASP A 143 -16.92 -11.52 8.76
CA ASP A 143 -18.40 -11.65 8.65
C ASP A 143 -19.14 -10.54 9.39
N PHE A 144 -18.41 -9.59 10.01
CA PHE A 144 -19.04 -8.47 10.70
C PHE A 144 -19.45 -7.39 9.70
N PRO A 145 -20.67 -6.84 9.85
CA PRO A 145 -21.01 -5.58 9.23
C PRO A 145 -20.06 -4.49 9.76
N THR A 146 -19.91 -3.43 9.01
CA THR A 146 -19.03 -2.33 9.42
C THR A 146 -19.84 -1.12 9.81
N ALA A 147 -19.33 -0.31 10.75
CA ALA A 147 -19.96 0.91 11.23
C ALA A 147 -18.96 2.06 11.39
N ARG A 148 -19.45 3.28 11.36
CA ARG A 148 -18.75 4.48 11.85
C ARG A 148 -19.01 4.62 13.34
N LEU A 149 -18.02 5.06 14.10
CA LEU A 149 -18.12 5.23 15.54
C LEU A 149 -17.71 6.65 15.93
N ILE A 150 -18.58 7.34 16.66
CA ILE A 150 -18.28 8.62 17.29
C ILE A 150 -17.86 8.35 18.73
N THR A 151 -16.73 8.92 19.14
CA THR A 151 -16.24 8.83 20.53
C THR A 151 -16.39 10.18 21.20
N GLY A 152 -17.16 10.23 22.30
CA GLY A 152 -17.40 11.40 23.08
C GLY A 152 -16.90 11.31 24.54
N ASP A 153 -17.08 12.38 25.29
CA ASP A 153 -16.68 12.48 26.71
C ASP A 153 -17.82 12.22 27.68
N LYS A 154 -19.05 12.13 27.17
CA LYS A 154 -20.25 11.99 28.00
C LYS A 154 -21.13 10.85 27.49
N VAL A 155 -21.92 10.28 28.38
CA VAL A 155 -22.94 9.30 28.03
C VAL A 155 -23.95 9.96 27.10
N LEU A 156 -24.24 9.30 25.96
CA LEU A 156 -25.24 9.77 25.01
C LEU A 156 -26.60 9.94 25.64
N ARG A 157 -27.21 11.12 25.50
CA ARG A 157 -28.59 11.42 25.90
C ARG A 157 -29.45 11.64 24.68
N ARG A 158 -30.62 11.02 24.64
CA ARG A 158 -31.60 11.15 23.55
C ARG A 158 -32.72 12.11 24.00
N SER A 159 -32.90 13.21 23.27
CA SER A 159 -34.02 14.14 23.43
C SER A 159 -34.95 14.06 22.23
N GLY A 160 -36.18 13.52 22.43
CA GLY A 160 -37.19 13.42 21.38
C GLY A 160 -36.85 12.44 20.24
N ALA A 161 -37.57 12.53 19.12
CA ALA A 161 -37.38 11.69 17.93
C ALA A 161 -36.10 12.02 17.13
N THR A 162 -35.37 13.05 17.51
CA THR A 162 -34.09 13.46 16.90
C THR A 162 -32.96 13.35 17.92
N CYS A 163 -31.91 12.66 17.54
CA CYS A 163 -30.70 12.60 18.35
C CYS A 163 -29.96 13.96 18.25
N THR A 164 -30.12 14.82 19.27
CA THR A 164 -29.37 16.07 19.36
C THR A 164 -28.31 15.93 20.42
N THR A 165 -27.03 16.03 19.97
CA THR A 165 -25.97 16.39 20.88
C THR A 165 -26.14 17.86 21.24
N GLU A 166 -26.57 18.17 22.50
CA GLU A 166 -26.54 19.55 22.96
C GLU A 166 -25.09 20.04 23.03
N THR A 167 -24.66 20.69 21.98
CA THR A 167 -23.55 21.63 22.05
C THR A 167 -24.06 22.87 22.77
N LYS A 168 -23.74 23.06 24.05
CA LYS A 168 -23.88 24.36 24.67
C LYS A 168 -23.03 25.34 23.86
N SER A 169 -23.71 26.18 23.10
CA SER A 169 -23.15 27.39 22.51
C SER A 169 -22.61 28.26 23.66
N TYR A 170 -21.32 28.43 23.72
CA TYR A 170 -20.72 29.55 24.42
C TYR A 170 -20.92 30.80 23.54
N SER A 171 -22.11 31.42 23.69
CA SER A 171 -22.35 32.78 23.27
C SER A 171 -22.40 33.65 24.53
N SER A 172 -21.72 34.78 24.42
CA SER A 172 -21.69 35.91 25.33
C SER A 172 -20.70 35.89 26.51
N ILE A 173 -19.49 36.30 26.23
CA ILE A 173 -18.81 37.37 27.00
C ILE A 173 -18.21 38.29 25.94
N GLU A 174 -18.99 39.31 25.54
CA GLU A 174 -18.47 40.54 24.99
C GLU A 174 -18.00 41.39 26.14
N GLU A 175 -16.69 41.54 26.32
CA GLU A 175 -16.13 42.69 27.01
C GLU A 175 -15.28 43.49 26.04
N GLU A 176 -15.69 44.74 25.93
CA GLU A 176 -15.08 45.83 25.18
C GLU A 176 -13.61 45.98 25.50
N ILE A 177 -12.73 45.97 24.51
CA ILE A 177 -11.47 46.74 24.56
C ILE A 177 -11.24 47.37 23.18
N SER A 178 -11.27 48.69 23.17
CA SER A 178 -10.95 49.57 22.04
C SER A 178 -9.47 49.47 21.61
N PRO A 179 -9.14 49.91 20.38
CA PRO A 179 -7.87 49.60 19.75
C PRO A 179 -6.75 50.57 20.12
N ALA A 180 -5.57 50.03 20.35
CA ALA A 180 -4.33 50.77 20.29
C ALA A 180 -3.45 50.23 19.16
N SER A 181 -3.10 51.14 18.26
CA SER A 181 -2.12 51.02 17.19
C SER A 181 -0.72 50.63 17.71
N ASP A 182 -0.02 49.72 17.07
CA ASP A 182 1.21 50.01 16.32
C ASP A 182 1.94 48.74 15.81
N SER A 183 2.35 48.87 14.61
CA SER A 183 3.44 48.28 13.81
C SER A 183 4.28 47.09 14.33
N GLY A 184 4.44 46.06 13.49
CA GLY A 184 5.71 45.34 13.43
C GLY A 184 5.67 43.83 13.15
N LYS A 185 5.71 43.48 11.89
CA LYS A 185 6.40 42.27 11.30
C LYS A 185 6.12 40.84 11.78
N GLU A 186 5.49 40.13 10.84
CA GLU A 186 5.79 38.77 10.36
C GLU A 186 6.11 37.67 11.35
N ASN A 187 5.16 36.75 11.52
CA ASN A 187 5.44 35.32 11.29
C ASN A 187 4.12 34.56 11.11
N VAL A 188 3.94 34.05 9.89
CA VAL A 188 2.77 33.32 9.44
C VAL A 188 2.80 31.93 10.02
N SER A 189 1.81 31.60 10.84
CA SER A 189 1.43 30.23 11.17
C SER A 189 0.11 29.90 10.45
N PRO A 190 0.04 28.87 9.60
CA PRO A 190 -1.18 28.55 8.90
C PRO A 190 -1.99 27.48 9.64
N PHE A 191 -2.67 27.86 10.70
CA PHE A 191 -3.77 27.06 11.23
C PHE A 191 -4.98 27.98 11.47
N GLY A 192 -5.77 28.11 10.40
CA GLY A 192 -7.10 28.69 10.47
C GLY A 192 -8.04 27.72 11.19
N THR A 193 -8.48 28.09 12.37
CA THR A 193 -9.59 27.45 13.06
C THR A 193 -10.89 27.88 12.41
N ASN A 194 -11.40 27.10 11.46
CA ASN A 194 -12.80 27.22 11.05
C ASN A 194 -13.63 26.32 11.99
N ALA A 195 -14.44 26.95 12.80
CA ALA A 195 -15.46 26.30 13.60
C ALA A 195 -16.47 25.61 12.64
N PHE A 196 -16.56 24.30 12.74
CA PHE A 196 -17.47 23.48 11.94
C PHE A 196 -18.85 23.47 12.60
N VAL A 197 -19.83 24.05 11.94
CA VAL A 197 -21.25 23.83 12.21
C VAL A 197 -21.67 22.60 11.43
N PRO A 198 -22.25 21.55 12.05
CA PRO A 198 -22.79 20.44 11.29
C PRO A 198 -24.01 20.93 10.50
N MET A 199 -23.84 21.12 9.20
CA MET A 199 -24.97 21.36 8.31
C MET A 199 -25.76 20.06 8.17
N CYS A 200 -26.90 19.94 8.84
CA CYS A 200 -28.00 19.08 8.42
C CYS A 200 -28.60 19.63 7.13
N GLY A 201 -27.89 19.46 6.02
CA GLY A 201 -28.44 19.63 4.69
C GLY A 201 -29.15 18.35 4.27
N GLU A 202 -30.34 18.47 3.72
CA GLU A 202 -31.09 17.36 3.11
C GLU A 202 -30.19 16.60 2.14
N ARG A 203 -29.94 15.32 2.41
CA ARG A 203 -29.17 14.42 1.56
C ARG A 203 -29.99 14.04 0.33
N PRO A 204 -29.39 13.96 -0.87
CA PRO A 204 -30.10 13.45 -2.04
C PRO A 204 -30.53 12.00 -1.82
N GLU A 205 -31.72 11.67 -2.28
CA GLU A 205 -32.50 10.45 -2.01
C GLU A 205 -31.96 9.11 -2.56
N ARG A 206 -30.65 8.94 -2.77
CA ARG A 206 -30.04 7.71 -3.30
C ARG A 206 -28.75 7.30 -2.61
N MET A 207 -28.78 7.17 -1.29
CA MET A 207 -27.84 6.33 -0.54
C MET A 207 -28.63 5.28 0.24
N ASP A 208 -29.16 4.25 -0.42
CA ASP A 208 -29.94 3.17 0.15
C ASP A 208 -29.10 2.10 0.88
N ALA A 209 -28.00 2.52 1.52
CA ALA A 209 -27.40 1.81 2.62
C ALA A 209 -27.09 2.85 3.70
N GLU A 210 -28.07 3.15 4.55
CA GLU A 210 -27.85 4.01 5.71
C GLU A 210 -26.65 3.48 6.50
N GLU A 211 -25.60 4.31 6.58
CA GLU A 211 -24.40 3.97 7.34
C GLU A 211 -24.77 3.81 8.80
N THR A 212 -24.48 2.64 9.40
CA THR A 212 -24.71 2.44 10.83
C THR A 212 -23.74 3.32 11.60
N LEU A 213 -24.31 4.15 12.49
CA LEU A 213 -23.56 5.09 13.32
C LEU A 213 -23.68 4.67 14.78
N LEU A 214 -22.53 4.45 15.42
CA LEU A 214 -22.39 4.06 16.81
C LEU A 214 -21.74 5.17 17.64
N TYR A 215 -21.85 5.08 18.96
CA TYR A 215 -21.26 6.00 19.92
C TYR A 215 -20.62 5.27 21.10
N ASP A 216 -19.38 5.63 21.45
CA ASP A 216 -18.68 5.15 22.63
C ASP A 216 -17.87 6.27 23.32
N MET A 217 -17.11 5.93 24.34
CA MET A 217 -16.33 6.91 25.12
C MET A 217 -14.81 6.64 25.08
N GLU A 218 -14.32 5.67 24.33
CA GLU A 218 -12.92 5.18 24.43
C GLU A 218 -12.18 5.08 23.09
N SER A 219 -12.83 4.71 22.01
CA SER A 219 -12.17 4.19 20.79
C SER A 219 -11.16 5.12 20.14
N THR A 220 -11.43 6.42 20.03
CA THR A 220 -10.47 7.35 19.42
C THR A 220 -9.20 7.47 20.26
N ALA A 221 -9.32 7.44 21.58
CA ALA A 221 -8.17 7.50 22.49
C ALA A 221 -7.35 6.20 22.45
N VAL A 222 -8.01 5.03 22.36
CA VAL A 222 -7.36 3.73 22.14
C VAL A 222 -6.57 3.76 20.83
N PHE A 223 -7.19 4.23 19.74
CA PHE A 223 -6.53 4.32 18.43
C PHE A 223 -5.29 5.20 18.47
N GLN A 224 -5.41 6.41 19.03
CA GLN A 224 -4.30 7.37 19.09
C GLN A 224 -3.14 6.83 19.93
N ALA A 225 -3.41 6.26 21.11
CA ALA A 225 -2.40 5.68 21.98
C ALA A 225 -1.73 4.46 21.32
N ALA A 226 -2.51 3.55 20.76
CA ALA A 226 -2.01 2.32 20.13
C ALA A 226 -1.15 2.59 18.90
N ASN A 227 -1.54 3.57 18.07
CA ASN A 227 -0.79 3.93 16.87
C ASN A 227 0.61 4.50 17.16
N ALA A 228 0.89 4.90 18.41
CA ALA A 228 2.25 5.24 18.84
C ALA A 228 3.19 4.02 18.87
N PHE A 229 2.67 2.82 19.13
CA PHE A 229 3.41 1.57 19.30
C PHE A 229 3.26 0.61 18.12
N LEU A 230 2.04 0.40 17.64
CA LEU A 230 1.66 -0.65 16.70
C LEU A 230 1.45 -0.11 15.28
N SER A 231 1.48 -1.00 14.31
CA SER A 231 1.13 -0.69 12.92
C SER A 231 -0.38 -0.70 12.72
N LEU A 232 -0.87 0.10 11.78
CA LEU A 232 -2.32 0.31 11.54
C LEU A 232 -3.09 -0.97 11.20
N GLU A 233 -2.48 -1.88 10.46
CA GLU A 233 -3.07 -3.16 10.07
C GLU A 233 -3.29 -4.11 11.25
N ASN A 234 -2.80 -3.77 12.41
CA ASN A 234 -2.90 -4.55 13.64
C ASN A 234 -3.88 -3.97 14.65
N LEU A 235 -4.57 -2.89 14.31
CA LEU A 235 -5.53 -2.20 15.17
C LEU A 235 -6.95 -2.55 14.76
N PHE A 236 -7.65 -3.30 15.61
CA PHE A 236 -9.03 -3.74 15.38
C PHE A 236 -9.95 -3.14 16.42
N PHE A 237 -11.11 -2.65 15.97
CA PHE A 237 -12.15 -2.08 16.81
C PHE A 237 -13.46 -2.82 16.55
N LEU A 238 -13.94 -3.54 17.54
CA LEU A 238 -15.16 -4.33 17.48
C LEU A 238 -16.15 -3.81 18.52
N ARG A 239 -17.32 -3.40 18.07
CA ARG A 239 -18.37 -2.86 18.95
C ARG A 239 -19.69 -3.59 18.75
N CYS A 240 -20.34 -3.91 19.88
CA CYS A 240 -21.69 -4.43 19.92
C CYS A 240 -22.68 -3.26 20.10
N GLY A 241 -23.68 -3.17 19.24
CA GLY A 241 -24.78 -2.22 19.42
C GLY A 241 -25.68 -2.69 20.55
N THR A 242 -25.65 -2.02 21.71
CA THR A 242 -26.32 -2.52 22.93
C THR A 242 -27.56 -1.73 23.33
N ASP A 243 -27.63 -0.45 23.01
CA ASP A 243 -28.71 0.46 23.40
C ASP A 243 -28.79 1.68 22.46
N PHE A 244 -29.73 2.55 22.68
CA PHE A 244 -29.95 3.80 21.95
C PHE A 244 -29.59 5.05 22.78
N GLY A 245 -28.81 4.90 23.83
CA GLY A 245 -28.45 5.97 24.76
C GLY A 245 -29.52 6.16 25.90
N ILE A 246 -29.33 7.21 26.69
CA ILE A 246 -30.19 7.54 27.81
C ILE A 246 -31.33 8.46 27.34
N GLY A 247 -32.58 8.07 27.56
CA GLY A 247 -33.77 8.88 27.24
C GLY A 247 -33.90 10.14 28.12
N GLU A 248 -34.85 11.03 27.79
CA GLU A 248 -35.12 12.30 28.52
C GLU A 248 -35.37 12.11 30.00
N ASN A 249 -35.93 10.98 30.41
CA ASN A 249 -36.27 10.65 31.81
C ASN A 249 -35.04 10.08 32.58
N GLY A 250 -33.85 10.12 32.02
CA GLY A 250 -32.65 9.59 32.66
C GLY A 250 -32.56 8.06 32.72
N SER A 251 -33.51 7.35 32.12
CA SER A 251 -33.50 5.90 32.01
C SER A 251 -33.07 5.45 30.61
N ARG A 252 -32.17 4.46 30.54
CA ARG A 252 -32.03 3.66 29.30
C ARG A 252 -33.35 2.93 29.08
N GLN A 253 -33.81 2.81 27.81
CA GLN A 253 -34.97 1.97 27.51
C GLN A 253 -34.62 0.52 27.87
N LEU A 254 -34.99 0.12 29.10
CA LEU A 254 -34.80 -1.22 29.62
C LEU A 254 -36.10 -2.02 29.41
N GLU A 255 -35.96 -3.25 28.94
CA GLU A 255 -37.03 -4.23 29.10
C GLU A 255 -37.33 -4.33 30.61
N SER A 256 -38.63 -4.31 30.99
CA SER A 256 -39.08 -4.28 32.38
C SER A 256 -38.46 -5.41 33.19
N GLY A 257 -37.67 -5.06 34.19
CA GLY A 257 -37.08 -5.98 35.16
C GLY A 257 -35.60 -6.37 35.01
N LYS A 258 -34.90 -5.90 33.97
CA LYS A 258 -33.46 -6.17 33.80
C LYS A 258 -32.60 -4.97 34.20
N THR A 259 -31.42 -5.22 34.77
CA THR A 259 -30.38 -4.19 34.99
C THR A 259 -29.63 -3.92 33.72
N VAL A 260 -29.04 -2.71 33.58
CA VAL A 260 -28.19 -2.35 32.44
C VAL A 260 -27.06 -3.38 32.17
N PRO A 261 -26.32 -3.84 33.17
CA PRO A 261 -25.27 -4.88 32.94
C PRO A 261 -25.82 -6.22 32.45
N GLU A 262 -27.02 -6.62 32.88
CA GLU A 262 -27.64 -7.86 32.41
C GLU A 262 -28.09 -7.76 30.96
N MET A 263 -28.68 -6.65 30.57
CA MET A 263 -29.08 -6.37 29.20
C MET A 263 -27.85 -6.32 28.26
N LEU A 264 -26.79 -5.62 28.65
CA LEU A 264 -25.56 -5.53 27.86
C LEU A 264 -24.98 -6.93 27.64
N ARG A 265 -24.87 -7.76 28.71
CA ARG A 265 -24.37 -9.13 28.60
C ARG A 265 -25.23 -9.98 27.67
N GLU A 266 -26.53 -9.86 27.73
CA GLU A 266 -27.45 -10.62 26.87
C GLU A 266 -27.29 -10.24 25.39
N GLN A 267 -27.24 -8.92 25.09
CA GLN A 267 -27.03 -8.45 23.74
C GLN A 267 -25.69 -8.90 23.19
N MET A 268 -24.59 -8.79 23.96
CA MET A 268 -23.26 -9.17 23.53
C MET A 268 -23.11 -10.68 23.29
N ARG A 269 -23.95 -11.51 23.88
CA ARG A 269 -23.94 -12.97 23.67
C ARG A 269 -24.61 -13.43 22.38
N LYS A 270 -25.47 -12.63 21.77
CA LYS A 270 -26.25 -13.04 20.58
C LYS A 270 -25.39 -13.53 19.41
N GLU A 271 -24.24 -12.94 19.18
CA GLU A 271 -23.31 -13.32 18.09
C GLU A 271 -21.91 -13.71 18.63
N GLU A 272 -21.84 -14.23 19.84
CA GLU A 272 -20.59 -14.55 20.53
C GLU A 272 -19.68 -15.51 19.73
N GLU A 273 -20.26 -16.49 19.03
CA GLU A 273 -19.51 -17.43 18.19
C GLU A 273 -18.71 -16.73 17.10
N LYS A 274 -19.24 -15.66 16.51
CA LYS A 274 -18.51 -14.86 15.50
C LYS A 274 -17.30 -14.15 16.13
N VAL A 275 -17.46 -13.64 17.35
CA VAL A 275 -16.36 -12.98 18.09
C VAL A 275 -15.23 -13.98 18.37
N PHE A 276 -15.56 -15.21 18.80
CA PHE A 276 -14.57 -16.25 19.04
C PHE A 276 -13.89 -16.74 17.75
N SER A 277 -14.66 -16.88 16.67
CA SER A 277 -14.08 -17.18 15.35
C SER A 277 -13.08 -16.09 14.91
N PHE A 278 -13.44 -14.83 15.12
CA PHE A 278 -12.57 -13.70 14.82
C PHE A 278 -11.31 -13.70 15.68
N LEU A 279 -11.41 -13.94 16.99
CA LEU A 279 -10.25 -14.09 17.88
C LEU A 279 -9.32 -15.21 17.44
N SER A 280 -9.87 -16.37 17.06
CA SER A 280 -9.06 -17.49 16.55
C SER A 280 -8.34 -17.14 15.24
N ASN A 281 -8.95 -16.32 14.38
CA ASN A 281 -8.28 -15.80 13.19
C ASN A 281 -7.14 -14.84 13.55
N LEU A 282 -7.32 -13.98 14.57
CA LEU A 282 -6.25 -13.10 15.05
C LEU A 282 -5.09 -13.89 15.66
N GLU A 283 -5.37 -14.97 16.40
CA GLU A 283 -4.33 -15.87 16.95
C GLU A 283 -3.51 -16.53 15.84
N ARG A 284 -4.19 -17.00 14.77
CA ARG A 284 -3.49 -17.56 13.60
C ARG A 284 -2.63 -16.51 12.90
N LEU A 285 -3.15 -15.30 12.75
CA LEU A 285 -2.42 -14.17 12.16
C LEU A 285 -1.17 -13.82 13.00
N ASP A 286 -1.30 -13.79 14.33
CA ASP A 286 -0.19 -13.52 15.23
C ASP A 286 0.90 -14.60 15.13
N ALA A 287 0.51 -15.88 15.08
CA ALA A 287 1.43 -17.00 14.93
C ALA A 287 2.18 -16.97 13.58
N GLU A 288 1.51 -16.58 12.49
CA GLU A 288 2.14 -16.40 11.18
C GLU A 288 3.19 -15.27 11.22
N LYS A 289 2.84 -14.13 11.82
CA LYS A 289 3.75 -13.00 12.00
C LYS A 289 4.94 -13.31 12.90
N GLU A 290 4.76 -14.13 13.93
CA GLU A 290 5.85 -14.55 14.80
C GLU A 290 6.87 -15.40 14.05
N LYS A 291 6.43 -16.34 13.21
CA LYS A 291 7.31 -17.13 12.35
C LYS A 291 8.10 -16.27 11.36
N GLU A 292 7.49 -15.23 10.82
CA GLU A 292 8.19 -14.28 9.94
C GLU A 292 9.24 -13.48 10.72
N ARG A 293 8.90 -13.00 11.93
CA ARG A 293 9.84 -12.30 12.82
C ARG A 293 11.03 -13.17 13.23
N GLU A 294 10.78 -14.42 13.57
CA GLU A 294 11.85 -15.36 13.92
C GLU A 294 12.84 -15.58 12.78
N LYS A 295 12.34 -15.67 11.54
CA LYS A 295 13.17 -15.77 10.34
C LYS A 295 14.03 -14.52 10.12
N GLU A 296 13.40 -13.33 10.24
CA GLU A 296 14.10 -12.06 10.08
C GLU A 296 15.17 -11.86 11.17
N GLU A 297 14.85 -12.17 12.45
CA GLU A 297 15.81 -12.09 13.53
C GLU A 297 16.96 -13.12 13.39
N ALA A 298 16.67 -14.32 12.87
CA ALA A 298 17.70 -15.32 12.57
C ALA A 298 18.64 -14.84 11.46
N PHE A 299 18.10 -14.27 10.39
CA PHE A 299 18.89 -13.68 9.29
C PHE A 299 19.77 -12.53 9.78
N LEU A 300 19.23 -11.62 10.59
CA LEU A 300 20.00 -10.50 11.15
C LEU A 300 21.12 -10.97 12.08
N ARG A 301 20.87 -11.97 12.94
CA ARG A 301 21.90 -12.57 13.79
C ARG A 301 23.01 -13.21 12.95
N GLU A 302 22.66 -13.98 11.93
CA GLU A 302 23.62 -14.60 11.01
C GLU A 302 24.46 -13.58 10.26
N SER A 303 23.81 -12.53 9.72
CA SER A 303 24.48 -11.41 9.06
C SER A 303 25.44 -10.65 9.98
N THR A 304 25.02 -10.41 11.23
CA THR A 304 25.86 -9.72 12.24
C THR A 304 27.11 -10.56 12.58
N THR A 305 26.92 -11.84 12.87
CA THR A 305 28.03 -12.76 13.15
C THR A 305 29.04 -12.81 12.00
N LEU A 306 28.53 -12.88 10.76
CA LEU A 306 29.38 -12.91 9.58
C LEU A 306 30.12 -11.58 9.37
N ALA A 307 29.48 -10.44 9.65
CA ALA A 307 30.14 -9.14 9.61
C ALA A 307 31.27 -9.00 10.64
N GLU A 308 31.10 -9.62 11.82
CA GLU A 308 32.13 -9.69 12.86
C GLU A 308 33.30 -10.58 12.41
N GLU A 309 33.04 -11.78 11.87
CA GLU A 309 34.06 -12.68 11.32
C GLU A 309 34.88 -12.01 10.21
N LEU A 310 34.22 -11.19 9.38
CA LEU A 310 34.82 -10.39 8.31
C LEU A 310 35.50 -9.10 8.81
N ARG A 311 35.37 -8.75 10.09
CA ARG A 311 35.87 -7.49 10.69
C ARG A 311 35.46 -6.24 9.92
N LEU A 312 34.23 -6.20 9.45
CA LEU A 312 33.71 -5.10 8.65
C LEU A 312 33.41 -3.86 9.49
N SER A 313 33.56 -2.68 8.88
CA SER A 313 33.02 -1.44 9.45
C SER A 313 31.47 -1.47 9.36
N PHE A 314 30.81 -0.62 10.14
CA PHE A 314 29.33 -0.51 10.11
C PHE A 314 28.76 -0.34 8.69
N VAL A 315 29.40 0.51 7.86
CA VAL A 315 28.96 0.74 6.46
C VAL A 315 29.10 -0.54 5.62
N LEU A 316 30.22 -1.26 5.76
CA LEU A 316 30.44 -2.51 5.02
C LEU A 316 29.58 -3.68 5.56
N ALA A 317 29.27 -3.69 6.85
CA ALA A 317 28.33 -4.65 7.41
C ALA A 317 26.91 -4.45 6.83
N LYS A 318 26.48 -3.19 6.66
CA LYS A 318 25.20 -2.89 5.96
C LYS A 318 25.25 -3.27 4.47
N LYS A 319 26.39 -3.12 3.82
CA LYS A 319 26.58 -3.61 2.44
C LYS A 319 26.48 -5.14 2.39
N LEU A 320 27.11 -5.85 3.32
CA LEU A 320 26.99 -7.31 3.44
C LEU A 320 25.54 -7.75 3.63
N GLU A 321 24.78 -7.11 4.53
CA GLU A 321 23.37 -7.40 4.76
C GLU A 321 22.55 -7.28 3.46
N GLY A 322 22.80 -6.22 2.66
CA GLY A 322 22.18 -6.06 1.33
C GLY A 322 22.57 -7.16 0.35
N LEU A 323 23.84 -7.58 0.32
CA LEU A 323 24.32 -8.68 -0.54
C LEU A 323 23.73 -10.03 -0.11
N LEU A 324 23.59 -10.30 1.18
CA LEU A 324 22.95 -11.51 1.68
C LEU A 324 21.46 -11.53 1.33
N SER A 325 20.79 -10.39 1.43
CA SER A 325 19.40 -10.24 1.01
C SER A 325 19.22 -10.50 -0.49
N TYR A 326 20.16 -9.99 -1.31
CA TYR A 326 20.22 -10.30 -2.74
C TYR A 326 20.43 -11.79 -3.00
N ALA A 327 21.35 -12.42 -2.28
CA ALA A 327 21.63 -13.86 -2.35
C ALA A 327 20.37 -14.70 -2.02
N GLU A 328 19.62 -14.33 -0.97
CA GLU A 328 18.35 -14.99 -0.63
C GLU A 328 17.32 -14.85 -1.77
N SER A 329 17.23 -13.67 -2.40
CA SER A 329 16.32 -13.45 -3.54
C SER A 329 16.65 -14.30 -4.77
N LEU A 330 17.92 -14.65 -4.95
CA LEU A 330 18.39 -15.57 -6.00
C LEU A 330 18.27 -17.05 -5.62
N SER A 331 17.83 -17.36 -4.40
CA SER A 331 17.87 -18.73 -3.82
C SER A 331 19.29 -19.34 -3.87
N SER A 332 20.31 -18.50 -3.69
CA SER A 332 21.72 -18.92 -3.77
C SER A 332 22.18 -19.61 -2.49
N GLU A 333 23.16 -20.53 -2.62
CA GLU A 333 23.76 -21.23 -1.50
C GLU A 333 24.88 -20.41 -0.82
N TRP A 334 24.61 -19.15 -0.48
CA TRP A 334 25.60 -18.25 0.12
C TRP A 334 26.15 -18.76 1.46
N ARG A 335 25.35 -19.54 2.22
CA ARG A 335 25.82 -20.18 3.46
C ARG A 335 26.92 -21.19 3.18
N ALA A 336 26.78 -21.98 2.12
CA ALA A 336 27.81 -22.91 1.67
C ALA A 336 29.10 -22.17 1.22
N TYR A 337 28.96 -21.02 0.55
CA TYR A 337 30.12 -20.19 0.19
C TYR A 337 30.93 -19.77 1.43
N PHE A 338 30.28 -19.22 2.44
CA PHE A 338 30.99 -18.78 3.65
C PHE A 338 31.48 -19.95 4.49
N GLN A 339 30.76 -21.07 4.50
CA GLN A 339 31.24 -22.31 5.14
C GLN A 339 32.56 -22.79 4.50
N LYS A 340 32.61 -22.82 3.17
CA LYS A 340 33.85 -23.13 2.44
C LYS A 340 34.99 -22.15 2.79
N LYS A 341 34.70 -20.84 2.94
CA LYS A 341 35.70 -19.85 3.38
C LYS A 341 36.23 -20.09 4.78
N ARG A 342 35.40 -20.63 5.69
CA ARG A 342 35.86 -21.08 7.04
C ARG A 342 36.78 -22.30 6.94
N GLU A 343 36.42 -23.28 6.13
CA GLU A 343 37.23 -24.49 5.88
C GLU A 343 38.56 -24.17 5.23
N GLU A 344 38.60 -23.18 4.33
CA GLU A 344 39.82 -22.66 3.70
C GLU A 344 40.70 -21.81 4.67
N GLY A 345 40.25 -21.59 5.90
CA GLY A 345 40.96 -20.78 6.90
C GLY A 345 40.97 -19.27 6.58
N CYS A 346 40.08 -18.82 5.66
CA CYS A 346 39.91 -17.42 5.32
C CYS A 346 39.07 -16.65 6.35
N LEU A 347 38.25 -17.38 7.15
CA LEU A 347 37.40 -16.83 8.20
C LEU A 347 37.71 -17.51 9.56
N PRO A 348 37.68 -16.75 10.67
CA PRO A 348 37.55 -15.28 10.73
C PRO A 348 38.76 -14.53 10.12
N CYS A 349 38.50 -13.38 9.49
CA CYS A 349 39.58 -12.59 8.87
C CYS A 349 40.54 -11.98 9.90
N ARG A 350 41.83 -11.90 9.57
CA ARG A 350 42.86 -11.34 10.46
C ARG A 350 42.70 -9.81 10.62
N ASP A 351 42.31 -9.12 9.56
CA ASP A 351 42.20 -7.68 9.51
C ASP A 351 41.02 -7.21 8.61
N LYS A 352 40.78 -5.89 8.60
CA LYS A 352 39.74 -5.25 7.78
C LYS A 352 39.96 -5.40 6.27
N ARG A 353 41.23 -5.46 5.81
CA ARG A 353 41.58 -5.61 4.37
C ARG A 353 41.20 -6.99 3.87
N GLY A 354 41.49 -8.03 4.68
CA GLY A 354 41.06 -9.39 4.41
C GLY A 354 39.54 -9.51 4.29
N GLY A 355 38.80 -8.88 5.21
CA GLY A 355 37.36 -8.86 5.17
C GLY A 355 36.77 -8.14 3.95
N GLN A 356 37.35 -7.00 3.57
CA GLN A 356 36.96 -6.29 2.34
C GLN A 356 37.19 -7.11 1.09
N LYS A 357 38.32 -7.84 1.04
CA LYS A 357 38.64 -8.74 -0.09
C LYS A 357 37.62 -9.86 -0.18
N VAL A 358 37.31 -10.55 0.92
CA VAL A 358 36.27 -11.61 0.93
C VAL A 358 34.91 -11.07 0.53
N LEU A 359 34.54 -9.87 0.98
CA LEU A 359 33.27 -9.21 0.58
C LEU A 359 33.24 -8.90 -0.93
N SER A 360 34.36 -8.45 -1.51
CA SER A 360 34.49 -8.23 -2.95
C SER A 360 34.39 -9.54 -3.75
N ASP A 361 35.09 -10.58 -3.28
CA ASP A 361 35.06 -11.91 -3.90
C ASP A 361 33.66 -12.52 -3.83
N PHE A 362 32.94 -12.31 -2.72
CA PHE A 362 31.54 -12.72 -2.57
C PHE A 362 30.62 -11.99 -3.53
N THR A 363 30.80 -10.69 -3.70
CA THR A 363 30.03 -9.90 -4.69
C THR A 363 30.21 -10.44 -6.10
N ALA A 364 31.45 -10.71 -6.50
CA ALA A 364 31.79 -11.29 -7.81
C ALA A 364 31.17 -12.70 -7.96
N TRP A 365 31.26 -13.53 -6.91
CA TRP A 365 30.68 -14.87 -6.90
C TRP A 365 29.17 -14.85 -7.08
N LEU A 366 28.44 -13.94 -6.41
CA LEU A 366 26.99 -13.79 -6.55
C LEU A 366 26.57 -13.50 -7.99
N LEU A 367 27.30 -12.63 -8.69
CA LEU A 367 27.00 -12.31 -10.08
C LEU A 367 27.25 -13.51 -11.03
N VAL A 368 28.14 -14.43 -10.65
CA VAL A 368 28.36 -15.69 -11.38
C VAL A 368 27.27 -16.72 -11.05
N GLN A 369 26.88 -16.84 -9.77
CA GLN A 369 25.81 -17.75 -9.34
C GLN A 369 24.46 -17.41 -9.97
N GLU A 370 24.19 -16.13 -10.17
CA GLU A 370 22.99 -15.71 -10.89
C GLU A 370 22.93 -16.31 -12.30
N LYS A 371 24.08 -16.44 -12.99
CA LYS A 371 24.16 -17.08 -14.31
C LYS A 371 23.91 -18.59 -14.24
N GLN A 372 24.53 -19.29 -13.29
CA GLN A 372 24.46 -20.75 -13.17
C GLN A 372 23.09 -21.23 -12.68
N GLY A 373 22.57 -20.67 -11.59
CA GLY A 373 21.30 -21.09 -10.99
C GLY A 373 20.08 -20.84 -11.89
N ARG A 374 20.22 -19.99 -12.93
CA ARG A 374 19.16 -19.77 -13.93
C ARG A 374 19.25 -20.76 -15.07
N GLN A 375 20.46 -21.18 -15.50
CA GLN A 375 20.65 -22.26 -16.47
C GLN A 375 20.08 -23.58 -15.95
N ASP A 376 20.35 -23.96 -14.71
CA ASP A 376 19.84 -25.16 -14.07
C ASP A 376 18.28 -25.16 -13.99
N LYS A 377 17.66 -23.99 -13.76
CA LYS A 377 16.20 -23.86 -13.76
C LYS A 377 15.59 -23.93 -15.16
N GLU A 378 16.23 -23.39 -16.18
CA GLU A 378 15.78 -23.51 -17.58
C GLU A 378 15.88 -24.97 -18.07
N GLU A 379 16.99 -25.65 -17.79
CA GLU A 379 17.15 -27.08 -18.10
C GLU A 379 16.13 -27.96 -17.35
N ALA A 380 15.84 -27.65 -16.09
CA ALA A 380 14.83 -28.38 -15.32
C ALA A 380 13.39 -28.10 -15.83
N VAL A 381 13.09 -26.89 -16.32
CA VAL A 381 11.79 -26.55 -16.92
C VAL A 381 11.65 -27.21 -18.28
N ASP A 382 12.69 -27.25 -19.09
CA ASP A 382 12.69 -27.93 -20.40
C ASP A 382 12.60 -29.46 -20.22
N ALA A 383 13.29 -30.05 -19.25
CA ALA A 383 13.16 -31.44 -18.88
C ALA A 383 11.75 -31.78 -18.35
N LEU A 384 11.18 -30.88 -17.51
CA LEU A 384 9.82 -31.04 -17.00
C LEU A 384 8.76 -30.80 -18.09
N GLY A 385 9.07 -29.94 -19.08
CA GLY A 385 8.28 -29.71 -20.30
C GLY A 385 8.20 -30.99 -21.16
N ALA A 386 9.33 -31.62 -21.44
CA ALA A 386 9.41 -32.85 -22.18
C ALA A 386 8.73 -34.04 -21.46
N MET A 387 8.76 -34.10 -20.13
CA MET A 387 8.02 -35.10 -19.34
C MET A 387 6.50 -34.81 -19.26
N LYS A 388 6.07 -33.53 -19.39
CA LYS A 388 4.65 -33.16 -19.35
C LYS A 388 3.90 -33.41 -20.65
N GLU A 389 4.60 -33.46 -21.78
CA GLU A 389 3.99 -33.89 -23.06
C GLU A 389 3.59 -35.37 -23.06
N ALA A 390 4.12 -36.18 -22.16
CA ALA A 390 3.86 -37.61 -22.04
C ALA A 390 2.68 -37.97 -21.10
N SER A 391 1.99 -37.06 -20.44
CA SER A 391 0.99 -37.40 -19.42
C SER A 391 -0.44 -36.90 -19.77
N ALA A 392 -1.44 -37.80 -19.68
CA ALA A 392 -2.87 -37.52 -19.87
C ALA A 392 -3.45 -36.46 -18.88
N LEU A 393 -2.70 -36.08 -17.80
CA LEU A 393 -3.07 -35.06 -16.86
C LEU A 393 -2.86 -33.64 -17.42
N SER A 394 -1.95 -33.51 -18.41
CA SER A 394 -1.69 -32.26 -19.12
C SER A 394 -2.87 -31.90 -20.03
N ARG A 395 -3.53 -32.88 -20.67
CA ARG A 395 -4.70 -32.63 -21.53
C ARG A 395 -5.89 -32.08 -20.74
N LYS A 396 -6.19 -32.59 -19.56
CA LYS A 396 -7.28 -32.07 -18.70
C LYS A 396 -6.98 -30.64 -18.16
N LYS A 397 -5.72 -30.34 -17.88
CA LYS A 397 -5.31 -28.96 -17.48
C LYS A 397 -5.37 -28.00 -18.67
N GLU A 398 -5.05 -28.46 -19.88
CA GLU A 398 -5.12 -27.65 -21.11
C GLU A 398 -6.56 -27.42 -21.54
N GLU A 399 -7.43 -28.44 -21.43
CA GLU A 399 -8.87 -28.30 -21.66
C GLU A 399 -9.54 -27.37 -20.66
N PHE A 400 -9.10 -27.40 -19.38
CA PHE A 400 -9.56 -26.46 -18.35
C PHE A 400 -9.02 -25.02 -18.59
N ARG A 401 -7.78 -24.91 -19.09
CA ARG A 401 -7.21 -23.62 -19.53
C ARG A 401 -7.90 -23.10 -20.80
N GLN A 402 -8.23 -23.97 -21.77
CA GLN A 402 -8.95 -23.58 -22.98
C GLN A 402 -10.40 -23.23 -22.68
N LYS A 403 -11.05 -23.90 -21.73
CA LYS A 403 -12.40 -23.56 -21.27
C LYS A 403 -12.40 -22.20 -20.55
N ARG A 404 -11.43 -21.94 -19.68
CA ARG A 404 -11.19 -20.61 -19.08
C ARG A 404 -10.83 -19.55 -20.14
N ARG A 405 -10.08 -19.90 -21.19
CA ARG A 405 -9.79 -19.00 -22.31
C ARG A 405 -11.04 -18.63 -23.11
N LYS A 406 -11.96 -19.54 -23.32
CA LYS A 406 -13.24 -19.28 -24.01
C LYS A 406 -14.24 -18.51 -23.15
N GLU A 407 -14.20 -18.69 -21.82
CA GLU A 407 -14.98 -17.89 -20.87
C GLU A 407 -14.39 -16.49 -20.63
N SER A 408 -13.13 -16.24 -21.01
CA SER A 408 -12.42 -14.95 -20.85
C SER A 408 -12.37 -14.09 -22.11
N GLU A 409 -13.32 -14.21 -23.04
CA GLU A 409 -13.45 -13.27 -24.17
C GLU A 409 -13.89 -11.86 -23.75
N LYS A 410 -14.28 -11.65 -22.49
CA LYS A 410 -14.27 -10.33 -21.86
C LYS A 410 -12.89 -10.09 -21.24
N ALA A 411 -12.08 -9.27 -21.88
CA ALA A 411 -10.82 -8.82 -21.30
C ALA A 411 -11.07 -8.36 -19.86
N LEU A 412 -10.40 -9.00 -18.89
CA LEU A 412 -10.48 -8.57 -17.49
C LEU A 412 -9.92 -7.15 -17.38
N PRO A 413 -10.52 -6.29 -16.55
CA PRO A 413 -9.97 -4.97 -16.30
C PRO A 413 -8.53 -5.07 -15.79
N LEU A 414 -7.66 -4.15 -16.20
CA LEU A 414 -6.26 -4.09 -15.77
C LEU A 414 -6.09 -3.50 -14.36
N TYR A 415 -7.17 -3.33 -13.62
CA TYR A 415 -7.18 -2.88 -12.22
C TYR A 415 -7.87 -3.92 -11.33
N PRO A 416 -7.51 -4.01 -10.04
CA PRO A 416 -8.09 -4.99 -9.12
C PRO A 416 -9.57 -4.68 -8.82
N PRO A 417 -10.37 -5.69 -8.46
CA PRO A 417 -11.66 -5.44 -7.85
C PRO A 417 -11.46 -4.78 -6.48
N PHE A 418 -12.14 -3.66 -6.24
CA PHE A 418 -12.06 -2.95 -4.96
C PHE A 418 -13.15 -3.44 -4.01
N SER A 419 -12.79 -3.83 -2.80
CA SER A 419 -13.73 -4.19 -1.73
C SER A 419 -14.31 -2.95 -1.03
N HIS A 420 -13.53 -1.88 -0.97
CA HIS A 420 -13.90 -0.60 -0.38
C HIS A 420 -13.46 0.54 -1.29
N ILE A 421 -14.33 1.52 -1.44
CA ILE A 421 -14.07 2.77 -2.15
C ILE A 421 -14.28 3.90 -1.15
N TYR A 422 -13.21 4.64 -0.90
CA TYR A 422 -13.27 5.85 -0.10
C TYR A 422 -13.55 7.04 -1.02
N ILE A 423 -14.42 7.94 -0.61
CA ILE A 423 -14.81 9.10 -1.41
C ILE A 423 -14.79 10.36 -0.55
N GLU A 424 -14.13 11.41 -1.03
CA GLU A 424 -14.21 12.70 -0.35
C GLU A 424 -15.65 13.23 -0.37
N GLU A 425 -16.11 13.75 0.77
CA GLU A 425 -17.49 14.25 0.95
C GLU A 425 -17.90 15.27 -0.12
N ALA A 426 -16.94 16.07 -0.58
CA ALA A 426 -17.14 17.05 -1.66
C ALA A 426 -17.48 16.43 -3.03
N LEU A 427 -17.28 15.12 -3.21
CA LEU A 427 -17.57 14.38 -4.46
C LEU A 427 -18.83 13.51 -4.37
N LEU A 428 -19.46 13.44 -3.20
CA LEU A 428 -20.69 12.65 -3.01
C LEU A 428 -21.82 13.19 -3.89
N GLY A 429 -22.52 12.27 -4.56
CA GLY A 429 -23.59 12.61 -5.50
C GLY A 429 -23.13 13.24 -6.82
N GLY A 430 -21.82 13.42 -7.04
CA GLY A 430 -21.26 13.87 -8.31
C GLY A 430 -21.38 12.80 -9.39
N GLU A 431 -21.76 13.17 -10.61
CA GLU A 431 -22.02 12.25 -11.73
C GLU A 431 -20.81 11.34 -12.02
N GLU A 432 -19.60 11.88 -11.99
CA GLU A 432 -18.35 11.13 -12.26
C GLU A 432 -18.07 10.09 -11.19
N ALA A 433 -18.21 10.46 -9.91
CA ALA A 433 -18.03 9.54 -8.80
C ALA A 433 -19.07 8.42 -8.83
N GLU A 434 -20.34 8.76 -9.07
CA GLU A 434 -21.44 7.79 -9.20
C GLU A 434 -21.21 6.83 -10.38
N ALA A 435 -20.68 7.32 -11.51
CA ALA A 435 -20.35 6.49 -12.66
C ALA A 435 -19.25 5.44 -12.32
N ILE A 436 -18.29 5.79 -11.47
CA ILE A 436 -17.27 4.88 -10.98
C ILE A 436 -17.88 3.88 -9.98
N LEU A 437 -18.66 4.35 -9.00
CA LEU A 437 -19.28 3.49 -7.98
C LEU A 437 -20.18 2.43 -8.60
N ARG A 438 -20.93 2.76 -9.65
CA ARG A 438 -21.79 1.78 -10.39
C ARG A 438 -21.00 0.61 -10.98
N LYS A 439 -19.70 0.76 -11.24
CA LYS A 439 -18.84 -0.33 -11.71
C LYS A 439 -18.47 -1.34 -10.62
N PHE A 440 -18.65 -0.96 -9.35
CA PHE A 440 -18.31 -1.77 -8.19
C PHE A 440 -19.51 -1.95 -7.23
N PRO A 441 -20.58 -2.60 -7.66
CA PRO A 441 -21.82 -2.68 -6.86
C PRO A 441 -21.65 -3.45 -5.53
N LYS A 442 -20.57 -4.23 -5.39
CA LYS A 442 -20.25 -4.97 -4.16
C LYS A 442 -19.25 -4.23 -3.26
N ALA A 443 -18.66 -3.14 -3.75
CA ALA A 443 -17.73 -2.36 -2.95
C ALA A 443 -18.47 -1.53 -1.92
N LYS A 444 -17.92 -1.48 -0.70
CA LYS A 444 -18.43 -0.59 0.32
C LYS A 444 -17.92 0.83 0.07
N CYS A 445 -18.85 1.78 -0.05
CA CYS A 445 -18.51 3.20 -0.15
C CYS A 445 -18.36 3.79 1.26
N ILE A 446 -17.25 4.48 1.52
CA ILE A 446 -16.91 5.08 2.80
C ILE A 446 -16.59 6.56 2.58
N PRO A 447 -17.45 7.49 3.06
CA PRO A 447 -17.16 8.92 3.01
C PRO A 447 -15.93 9.28 3.85
N ILE A 448 -15.08 10.17 3.33
CA ILE A 448 -13.90 10.69 4.03
C ILE A 448 -13.82 12.21 3.83
N ARG A 449 -13.17 12.91 4.75
CA ARG A 449 -12.97 14.36 4.63
C ARG A 449 -11.91 14.70 3.60
N HIS A 450 -10.75 14.03 3.68
CA HIS A 450 -9.64 14.28 2.78
C HIS A 450 -8.85 12.99 2.51
N TYR A 451 -8.43 12.76 1.26
CA TYR A 451 -7.70 11.54 0.88
C TYR A 451 -6.39 11.32 1.67
N LYS A 452 -5.74 12.40 2.13
CA LYS A 452 -4.52 12.31 2.93
C LYS A 452 -4.72 11.65 4.29
N ASP A 453 -5.95 11.67 4.83
CA ASP A 453 -6.29 11.03 6.11
C ASP A 453 -6.13 9.50 6.05
N LEU A 454 -6.23 8.96 4.84
CA LEU A 454 -5.97 7.54 4.56
C LEU A 454 -4.61 7.30 3.93
N PHE A 455 -4.26 8.10 2.94
CA PHE A 455 -3.10 7.84 2.09
C PHE A 455 -1.77 8.16 2.78
N ASN A 456 -1.70 9.24 3.57
CA ASN A 456 -0.47 9.72 4.20
C ASN A 456 -0.29 9.26 5.65
N ARG A 457 -1.06 8.28 6.12
CA ARG A 457 -0.91 7.75 7.48
C ARG A 457 0.49 7.18 7.71
N ARG A 458 0.99 7.35 8.93
CA ARG A 458 2.24 6.73 9.36
C ARG A 458 2.02 5.25 9.68
N LYS A 459 3.09 4.45 9.61
CA LYS A 459 3.10 3.03 10.00
C LYS A 459 2.13 2.14 9.19
N GLN A 460 1.89 2.47 7.93
CA GLN A 460 1.14 1.62 7.01
C GLN A 460 1.99 0.43 6.56
N ASN A 461 1.36 -0.71 6.35
CA ASN A 461 1.99 -1.88 5.75
C ASN A 461 1.61 -1.97 4.27
N ARG A 462 2.48 -1.41 3.41
CA ARG A 462 2.25 -1.37 1.98
C ARG A 462 2.09 -2.77 1.38
N ALA A 463 2.92 -3.74 1.79
CA ALA A 463 2.88 -5.10 1.26
C ALA A 463 1.54 -5.82 1.52
N LEU A 464 0.93 -5.57 2.68
CA LEU A 464 -0.41 -6.08 2.98
C LEU A 464 -1.50 -5.31 2.20
N GLN A 465 -1.37 -3.98 2.09
CA GLN A 465 -2.30 -3.17 1.28
C GLN A 465 -2.29 -3.59 -0.19
N GLU A 466 -1.14 -3.97 -0.74
CA GLU A 466 -1.00 -4.49 -2.11
C GLU A 466 -1.94 -5.69 -2.39
N LYS A 467 -2.13 -6.57 -1.39
CA LYS A 467 -3.03 -7.72 -1.50
C LYS A 467 -4.52 -7.35 -1.46
N SER A 468 -4.86 -6.16 -0.96
CA SER A 468 -6.24 -5.68 -0.80
C SER A 468 -6.32 -4.16 -0.98
N ARG A 469 -5.85 -3.67 -2.14
CA ARG A 469 -5.86 -2.25 -2.48
C ARG A 469 -7.25 -1.66 -2.42
N LYS A 470 -7.34 -0.42 -1.97
CA LYS A 470 -8.55 0.38 -1.95
C LYS A 470 -8.48 1.47 -3.01
N LEU A 471 -9.64 1.90 -3.47
CA LEU A 471 -9.77 3.07 -4.33
C LEU A 471 -10.18 4.27 -3.49
N ILE A 472 -9.58 5.41 -3.74
CA ILE A 472 -9.90 6.68 -3.10
C ILE A 472 -10.26 7.68 -4.20
N LEU A 473 -11.47 8.18 -4.19
CA LEU A 473 -11.94 9.23 -5.08
C LEU A 473 -11.77 10.56 -4.38
N ALA A 474 -11.02 11.47 -5.00
CA ALA A 474 -10.59 12.71 -4.36
C ALA A 474 -10.59 13.90 -5.32
N LYS A 475 -10.47 15.09 -4.75
CA LYS A 475 -10.20 16.35 -5.44
C LYS A 475 -8.75 16.77 -5.19
N LYS A 476 -7.98 17.02 -6.24
CA LYS A 476 -6.61 17.54 -6.12
C LYS A 476 -6.66 19.04 -5.86
N GLU A 477 -6.28 19.43 -4.66
CA GLU A 477 -6.12 20.82 -4.29
C GLU A 477 -4.67 21.29 -4.44
N GLY A 478 -4.46 22.58 -4.60
CA GLY A 478 -3.15 23.20 -4.77
C GLY A 478 -2.50 22.87 -6.11
N GLN A 479 -1.20 22.59 -6.11
CA GLN A 479 -0.44 22.33 -7.34
C GLN A 479 -0.83 20.96 -7.94
N ARG A 480 -1.18 20.95 -9.23
CA ARG A 480 -1.62 19.78 -9.99
C ARG A 480 -0.65 19.40 -11.11
N ILE A 481 0.07 20.38 -11.65
CA ILE A 481 1.05 20.24 -12.73
C ILE A 481 2.41 20.67 -12.20
N TYR A 482 3.43 19.85 -12.42
CA TYR A 482 4.77 20.00 -11.87
C TYR A 482 5.79 20.01 -13.00
N PRO A 483 6.93 20.75 -12.88
CA PRO A 483 8.03 20.63 -13.82
C PRO A 483 8.60 19.21 -13.79
N GLY A 484 9.12 18.75 -14.92
CA GLY A 484 9.73 17.42 -15.04
C GLY A 484 10.89 17.21 -14.06
N ALA A 485 11.00 16.02 -13.49
CA ALA A 485 12.10 15.70 -12.58
C ALA A 485 13.45 15.59 -13.32
N PRO A 486 14.56 16.03 -12.72
CA PRO A 486 15.90 15.98 -13.38
C PRO A 486 16.35 14.60 -13.86
N VAL A 487 15.85 13.53 -13.22
CA VAL A 487 16.16 12.13 -13.59
C VAL A 487 15.24 11.57 -14.68
N CYS A 488 14.26 12.34 -15.12
CA CYS A 488 13.31 11.92 -16.15
C CYS A 488 13.80 12.38 -17.52
N GLN A 489 13.71 11.49 -18.52
CA GLN A 489 13.99 11.88 -19.89
C GLN A 489 12.99 12.94 -20.35
N SER A 490 13.49 14.14 -20.70
CA SER A 490 12.71 15.29 -21.19
C SER A 490 12.56 15.31 -22.71
N PHE A 491 13.30 14.48 -23.43
CA PHE A 491 13.35 14.44 -24.90
C PHE A 491 13.70 15.81 -25.53
N SER A 492 14.58 16.56 -24.86
CA SER A 492 15.00 17.91 -25.25
C SER A 492 13.86 18.94 -25.28
N GLU A 493 12.73 18.67 -24.62
CA GLU A 493 11.60 19.59 -24.53
C GLU A 493 11.86 20.64 -23.43
N SER A 494 11.88 21.91 -23.80
CA SER A 494 12.16 23.03 -22.88
C SER A 494 11.04 23.31 -21.87
N SER A 495 9.80 22.91 -22.18
CA SER A 495 8.60 23.11 -21.35
C SER A 495 7.98 21.78 -20.94
N PHE A 496 8.84 20.87 -20.43
CA PHE A 496 8.42 19.54 -19.96
C PHE A 496 7.83 19.61 -18.56
N TYR A 497 6.55 19.20 -18.45
CA TYR A 497 5.79 19.12 -17.20
C TYR A 497 5.10 17.77 -17.08
N TYR A 498 4.67 17.41 -15.85
CA TYR A 498 3.79 16.27 -15.63
C TYR A 498 2.58 16.65 -14.78
N ALA A 499 1.46 15.97 -15.02
CA ALA A 499 0.24 16.10 -14.23
C ALA A 499 0.10 14.91 -13.28
N SER A 500 -0.17 15.18 -12.01
CA SER A 500 -0.47 14.14 -11.01
C SER A 500 -1.99 13.90 -10.96
N LEU A 501 -2.50 13.12 -11.92
CA LEU A 501 -3.93 12.79 -12.07
C LEU A 501 -4.38 11.64 -11.18
N LEU A 502 -3.42 10.81 -10.79
CA LEU A 502 -3.63 9.65 -9.95
C LEU A 502 -2.37 9.39 -9.14
N MET A 503 -2.51 8.90 -7.92
CA MET A 503 -1.38 8.45 -7.09
C MET A 503 -1.36 6.92 -7.03
N ASN A 504 -0.19 6.33 -7.21
CA ASN A 504 0.09 4.91 -7.43
C ASN A 504 -0.37 4.39 -8.81
N CYS A 505 0.06 3.18 -9.11
CA CYS A 505 -0.22 2.50 -10.37
C CYS A 505 -0.99 1.19 -10.10
N PRO A 506 -1.93 0.78 -10.96
CA PRO A 506 -2.60 -0.50 -10.81
C PRO A 506 -1.66 -1.69 -10.96
N PHE A 507 -0.53 -1.52 -11.64
CA PHE A 507 0.50 -2.54 -11.81
C PHE A 507 1.43 -2.66 -10.60
N HIS A 508 2.15 -3.80 -10.53
CA HIS A 508 3.05 -4.16 -9.42
C HIS A 508 4.47 -4.44 -9.92
N CYS A 509 5.04 -3.54 -10.72
CA CYS A 509 6.43 -3.71 -11.13
C CYS A 509 7.34 -3.66 -9.90
N GLU A 510 8.17 -4.70 -9.66
CA GLU A 510 9.02 -4.82 -8.47
C GLU A 510 10.00 -3.65 -8.30
N TYR A 511 10.49 -3.13 -9.42
CA TYR A 511 11.45 -2.03 -9.48
C TYR A 511 10.80 -0.62 -9.48
N CYS A 512 9.47 -0.52 -9.38
CA CYS A 512 8.77 0.75 -9.55
C CYS A 512 9.04 1.73 -8.40
N TYR A 513 9.60 2.89 -8.70
CA TYR A 513 9.93 3.94 -7.72
C TYR A 513 8.71 4.44 -6.91
N LEU A 514 7.50 4.29 -7.43
CA LEU A 514 6.26 4.66 -6.72
C LEU A 514 6.10 3.88 -5.41
N GLN A 515 6.69 2.68 -5.32
CA GLN A 515 6.69 1.90 -4.09
C GLN A 515 7.55 2.54 -2.98
N GLY A 516 8.58 3.29 -3.37
CA GLY A 516 9.40 4.07 -2.43
C GLY A 516 8.89 5.49 -2.19
N MET A 517 8.15 6.04 -3.16
CA MET A 517 7.62 7.40 -3.14
C MET A 517 6.38 7.53 -2.23
N TYR A 518 5.46 6.57 -2.33
CA TYR A 518 4.17 6.64 -1.64
C TYR A 518 4.12 5.74 -0.40
N PRO A 519 3.61 6.23 0.75
CA PRO A 519 3.52 5.45 1.99
C PRO A 519 2.39 4.41 1.94
N SER A 520 1.44 4.54 1.01
CA SER A 520 0.28 3.66 0.83
C SER A 520 0.32 2.96 -0.52
N ALA A 521 -0.26 1.76 -0.61
CA ALA A 521 -0.48 1.05 -1.88
C ALA A 521 -1.84 1.36 -2.52
N ASN A 522 -2.72 2.08 -1.83
CA ASN A 522 -4.04 2.44 -2.33
C ASN A 522 -3.94 3.36 -3.56
N LEU A 523 -4.94 3.30 -4.43
CA LEU A 523 -5.04 4.17 -5.60
C LEU A 523 -5.84 5.42 -5.24
N VAL A 524 -5.35 6.61 -5.58
CA VAL A 524 -6.09 7.88 -5.42
C VAL A 524 -6.39 8.45 -6.78
N LEU A 525 -7.66 8.51 -7.15
CA LEU A 525 -8.13 9.15 -8.39
C LEU A 525 -8.58 10.58 -8.11
N PHE A 526 -8.05 11.53 -8.88
CA PHE A 526 -8.49 12.93 -8.82
C PHE A 526 -9.49 13.23 -9.95
N LEU A 527 -10.72 13.60 -9.57
CA LEU A 527 -11.84 13.75 -10.52
C LEU A 527 -12.03 15.19 -11.04
N ASN A 528 -11.37 16.18 -10.47
CA ASN A 528 -11.51 17.60 -10.84
C ASN A 528 -10.67 18.00 -12.08
N LEU A 529 -10.89 17.34 -13.22
CA LEU A 529 -10.06 17.54 -14.42
C LEU A 529 -10.14 18.96 -15.02
N GLU A 530 -11.24 19.67 -14.85
CA GLU A 530 -11.40 21.04 -15.34
C GLU A 530 -10.39 22.01 -14.70
N ASP A 531 -10.00 21.73 -13.44
CA ASP A 531 -8.95 22.52 -12.78
C ASP A 531 -7.57 22.28 -13.43
N TYR A 532 -7.29 21.05 -13.91
CA TYR A 532 -6.06 20.74 -14.66
C TYR A 532 -6.05 21.40 -16.02
N PHE A 533 -7.17 21.44 -16.73
CA PHE A 533 -7.29 22.11 -18.01
C PHE A 533 -7.03 23.62 -17.87
N SER A 534 -7.58 24.22 -16.82
CA SER A 534 -7.33 25.63 -16.49
C SER A 534 -5.85 25.90 -16.19
N ASP A 535 -5.18 25.01 -15.44
CA ASP A 535 -3.73 25.11 -15.17
C ASP A 535 -2.90 24.95 -16.45
N CYS A 536 -3.29 24.05 -17.37
CA CYS A 536 -2.63 23.90 -18.68
C CYS A 536 -2.73 25.20 -19.50
N GLN A 537 -3.90 25.79 -19.58
CA GLN A 537 -4.12 27.04 -20.32
C GLN A 537 -3.29 28.19 -19.74
N ARG A 538 -3.22 28.29 -18.41
CA ARG A 538 -2.37 29.28 -17.75
C ARG A 538 -0.88 29.06 -18.10
N LEU A 539 -0.38 27.84 -18.02
CA LEU A 539 1.02 27.52 -18.36
C LEU A 539 1.33 27.75 -19.83
N ILE A 540 0.41 27.44 -20.75
CA ILE A 540 0.57 27.73 -22.17
C ILE A 540 0.67 29.23 -22.40
N LYS A 541 -0.18 30.02 -21.74
CA LYS A 541 -0.13 31.51 -21.82
C LYS A 541 1.19 32.07 -21.29
N GLU A 542 1.74 31.50 -20.23
CA GLU A 542 2.99 31.93 -19.60
C GLU A 542 4.24 31.50 -20.39
N ARG A 543 4.22 30.30 -21.01
CA ARG A 543 5.40 29.66 -21.62
C ARG A 543 5.37 29.60 -23.15
N GLY A 544 4.25 29.94 -23.78
CA GLY A 544 4.04 29.83 -25.23
C GLY A 544 3.64 28.42 -25.67
N SER A 545 4.17 27.38 -25.07
CA SER A 545 3.83 25.98 -25.35
C SER A 545 3.98 25.11 -24.09
N LEU A 546 3.34 23.94 -24.10
CA LEU A 546 3.39 22.99 -22.99
C LEU A 546 3.54 21.56 -23.52
N TYR A 547 4.56 20.84 -23.04
CA TYR A 547 4.70 19.40 -23.17
C TYR A 547 4.32 18.75 -21.85
N LEU A 548 3.22 18.01 -21.82
CA LEU A 548 2.62 17.48 -20.61
C LEU A 548 2.60 15.93 -20.59
N CYS A 549 3.35 15.31 -19.69
CA CYS A 549 3.19 13.89 -19.39
C CYS A 549 2.04 13.69 -18.40
N ILE A 550 0.96 13.02 -18.83
CA ILE A 550 -0.23 12.80 -17.97
C ILE A 550 -0.22 11.48 -17.23
N SER A 551 0.73 10.59 -17.51
CA SER A 551 0.84 9.26 -16.89
C SER A 551 2.17 9.05 -16.17
N TYR A 552 2.68 10.09 -15.50
CA TYR A 552 3.98 10.03 -14.81
C TYR A 552 3.93 9.18 -13.52
N ASP A 553 2.88 9.38 -12.71
CA ASP A 553 2.70 8.74 -11.40
C ASP A 553 1.86 7.46 -11.46
N THR A 554 1.55 6.96 -12.67
CA THR A 554 0.62 5.85 -12.89
C THR A 554 0.67 5.35 -14.33
N ASP A 555 -0.12 4.32 -14.64
CA ASP A 555 -0.47 3.92 -16.02
C ASP A 555 -1.94 4.24 -16.26
N LEU A 556 -2.24 5.38 -16.87
CA LEU A 556 -3.60 5.84 -17.11
C LEU A 556 -4.36 4.96 -18.10
N LEU A 557 -3.67 4.37 -19.11
CA LEU A 557 -4.31 3.46 -20.06
C LEU A 557 -4.87 2.21 -19.38
N ALA A 558 -4.23 1.74 -18.32
CA ALA A 558 -4.73 0.62 -17.53
C ALA A 558 -6.03 0.97 -16.77
N LEU A 559 -6.29 2.24 -16.54
CA LEU A 559 -7.46 2.75 -15.79
C LEU A 559 -8.48 3.46 -16.67
N GLU A 560 -8.25 3.53 -17.99
CA GLU A 560 -9.09 4.27 -18.92
C GLU A 560 -10.54 3.75 -18.99
N GLU A 561 -10.74 2.43 -18.72
CA GLU A 561 -12.08 1.87 -18.58
C GLU A 561 -12.76 2.25 -17.27
N LEU A 562 -11.98 2.56 -16.23
CA LEU A 562 -12.50 3.02 -14.95
C LEU A 562 -12.94 4.47 -15.04
N TYR A 563 -12.05 5.33 -15.54
CA TYR A 563 -12.31 6.75 -15.76
C TYR A 563 -11.54 7.25 -16.99
N PRO A 564 -12.20 7.90 -17.96
CA PRO A 564 -11.63 8.17 -19.29
C PRO A 564 -10.68 9.38 -19.29
N PHE A 565 -9.54 9.28 -18.59
CA PHE A 565 -8.55 10.34 -18.48
C PHE A 565 -7.97 10.75 -19.83
N VAL A 566 -7.46 9.76 -20.57
CA VAL A 566 -6.77 10.00 -21.84
C VAL A 566 -7.75 10.54 -22.87
N GLU A 567 -8.97 10.02 -22.93
CA GLU A 567 -10.01 10.52 -23.82
C GLU A 567 -10.34 12.00 -23.53
N ARG A 568 -10.52 12.38 -22.26
CA ARG A 568 -10.83 13.76 -21.87
C ARG A 568 -9.69 14.72 -22.19
N PHE A 569 -8.45 14.32 -21.90
CA PHE A 569 -7.27 15.10 -22.26
C PHE A 569 -7.08 15.20 -23.79
N ALA A 570 -7.40 14.16 -24.55
CA ALA A 570 -7.34 14.20 -26.01
C ALA A 570 -8.38 15.18 -26.61
N ARG A 571 -9.59 15.24 -26.04
CA ARG A 571 -10.61 16.24 -26.41
C ARG A 571 -10.18 17.67 -26.06
N PHE A 572 -9.49 17.85 -24.94
CA PHE A 572 -8.91 19.12 -24.56
C PHE A 572 -7.77 19.53 -25.51
N LEU A 573 -6.88 18.58 -25.86
CA LEU A 573 -5.78 18.77 -26.81
C LEU A 573 -6.25 19.26 -28.17
N GLU A 574 -7.42 18.81 -28.63
CA GLU A 574 -8.04 19.28 -29.91
C GLU A 574 -8.23 20.77 -29.94
N LYS A 575 -8.50 21.41 -28.80
CA LYS A 575 -8.78 22.84 -28.66
C LYS A 575 -7.53 23.67 -28.34
N GLU A 576 -6.41 23.03 -27.99
CA GLU A 576 -5.18 23.69 -27.51
C GLU A 576 -4.00 23.39 -28.45
N PRO A 577 -3.76 24.19 -29.50
CA PRO A 577 -2.75 23.89 -30.53
C PRO A 577 -1.30 23.86 -29.98
N ASN A 578 -1.04 24.60 -28.90
CA ASN A 578 0.29 24.67 -28.27
C ASN A 578 0.53 23.65 -27.17
N LEU A 579 -0.37 22.66 -27.04
CA LEU A 579 -0.26 21.55 -26.10
C LEU A 579 0.22 20.28 -26.82
N ARG A 580 1.19 19.58 -26.23
CA ARG A 580 1.57 18.21 -26.59
C ARG A 580 1.39 17.35 -25.36
N ILE A 581 0.83 16.15 -25.53
CA ILE A 581 0.54 15.22 -24.43
C ILE A 581 1.31 13.93 -24.63
N GLU A 582 2.00 13.48 -23.57
CA GLU A 582 2.63 12.17 -23.52
C GLU A 582 1.86 11.24 -22.58
N VAL A 583 1.60 10.02 -23.06
CA VAL A 583 0.99 8.93 -22.30
C VAL A 583 1.97 7.77 -22.25
N ARG A 584 2.66 7.57 -21.12
CA ARG A 584 3.57 6.44 -20.90
C ARG A 584 2.78 5.23 -20.42
N THR A 585 3.03 4.07 -20.98
CA THR A 585 2.22 2.88 -20.66
C THR A 585 2.97 1.56 -20.79
N LYS A 586 2.59 0.60 -19.94
CA LYS A 586 2.83 -0.85 -20.04
C LYS A 586 1.53 -1.61 -20.28
N ALA A 587 0.43 -0.89 -20.43
CA ALA A 587 -0.83 -1.45 -20.84
C ALA A 587 -0.80 -1.79 -22.33
N GLY A 588 -1.74 -2.54 -22.76
CA GLY A 588 -1.94 -2.93 -24.14
C GLY A 588 -3.30 -3.63 -24.23
N GLY A 589 -3.50 -4.34 -25.28
CA GLY A 589 -4.75 -5.07 -25.46
C GLY A 589 -5.69 -4.38 -26.44
N GLU A 590 -6.29 -5.20 -27.24
CA GLU A 590 -7.08 -4.76 -28.38
C GLU A 590 -8.35 -4.01 -27.99
N SER A 591 -9.07 -4.51 -27.00
CA SER A 591 -10.34 -3.93 -26.56
C SER A 591 -10.17 -2.53 -25.98
N LEU A 592 -9.14 -2.35 -25.15
CA LEU A 592 -8.83 -1.06 -24.54
C LEU A 592 -8.44 -0.01 -25.59
N PHE A 593 -7.50 -0.37 -26.46
CA PHE A 593 -6.97 0.57 -27.45
C PHE A 593 -8.01 0.94 -28.51
N ARG A 594 -8.87 -0.01 -28.95
CA ARG A 594 -9.99 0.25 -29.86
C ARG A 594 -10.94 1.33 -29.34
N ARG A 595 -11.15 1.44 -28.04
CA ARG A 595 -11.98 2.50 -27.47
C ARG A 595 -11.35 3.88 -27.66
N LEU A 596 -10.05 3.98 -27.39
CA LEU A 596 -9.30 5.23 -27.61
C LEU A 596 -9.26 5.60 -29.10
N LEU A 597 -9.12 4.62 -29.99
CA LEU A 597 -9.08 4.81 -31.44
C LEU A 597 -10.42 5.27 -32.04
N LYS A 598 -11.55 5.05 -31.35
CA LYS A 598 -12.87 5.58 -31.74
C LYS A 598 -13.03 7.09 -31.48
N MET A 599 -12.03 7.72 -30.85
CA MET A 599 -12.03 9.16 -30.70
C MET A 599 -11.77 9.80 -32.08
N HIS A 600 -12.73 10.54 -32.59
CA HIS A 600 -12.62 11.26 -33.88
C HIS A 600 -11.74 12.51 -33.73
N LEU A 601 -10.44 12.29 -33.47
CA LEU A 601 -9.47 13.37 -33.35
C LEU A 601 -8.98 13.83 -34.74
N SER A 602 -8.69 15.12 -34.89
CA SER A 602 -8.00 15.62 -36.07
C SER A 602 -6.61 15.02 -36.25
N GLN A 603 -6.08 15.00 -37.46
CA GLN A 603 -4.72 14.48 -37.70
C GLN A 603 -3.66 15.30 -36.96
N ASP A 604 -3.89 16.59 -36.76
CA ASP A 604 -3.02 17.45 -36.00
C ASP A 604 -3.00 17.04 -34.48
N ALA A 605 -4.17 16.86 -33.87
CA ALA A 605 -4.26 16.38 -32.48
C ALA A 605 -3.63 15.00 -32.31
N LYS A 606 -3.84 14.05 -33.25
CA LYS A 606 -3.18 12.74 -33.21
C LYS A 606 -1.65 12.83 -33.24
N LYS A 607 -1.08 13.81 -33.98
CA LYS A 607 0.37 14.06 -33.99
C LYS A 607 0.88 14.65 -32.69
N ARG A 608 0.07 15.39 -31.95
CA ARG A 608 0.43 15.99 -30.67
C ARG A 608 0.15 15.10 -29.44
N LEU A 609 -0.57 13.99 -29.64
CA LEU A 609 -0.80 12.95 -28.63
C LEU A 609 0.21 11.82 -28.83
N ILE A 610 1.19 11.72 -27.93
CA ILE A 610 2.31 10.81 -28.01
C ILE A 610 2.06 9.61 -27.09
N PHE A 611 1.96 8.41 -27.65
CA PHE A 611 1.93 7.19 -26.85
C PHE A 611 3.34 6.60 -26.70
N ALA A 612 3.84 6.55 -25.48
CA ALA A 612 5.15 6.07 -25.12
C ALA A 612 5.04 4.67 -24.49
N PHE A 613 5.29 3.63 -25.29
CA PHE A 613 5.20 2.23 -24.84
C PHE A 613 6.51 1.77 -24.25
N THR A 614 6.50 1.39 -22.96
CA THR A 614 7.66 0.73 -22.35
C THR A 614 7.72 -0.73 -22.77
N LEU A 615 8.85 -1.14 -23.33
CA LEU A 615 9.11 -2.50 -23.78
C LEU A 615 10.25 -3.12 -22.97
N SER A 616 9.98 -4.30 -22.43
CA SER A 616 10.95 -5.13 -21.70
C SER A 616 10.97 -6.53 -22.28
N PRO A 617 12.09 -7.28 -22.19
CA PRO A 617 12.12 -8.69 -22.54
C PRO A 617 11.02 -9.50 -21.83
N GLU A 618 10.39 -10.44 -22.51
CA GLU A 618 9.25 -11.23 -21.96
C GLU A 618 9.59 -11.90 -20.63
N LYS A 619 10.84 -12.35 -20.47
CA LYS A 619 11.35 -12.92 -19.21
C LYS A 619 11.27 -11.90 -18.06
N ILE A 620 11.72 -10.67 -18.29
CA ILE A 620 11.66 -9.59 -17.31
C ILE A 620 10.22 -9.18 -17.03
N VAL A 621 9.36 -9.14 -18.07
CA VAL A 621 7.93 -8.87 -17.89
C VAL A 621 7.31 -9.89 -16.94
N SER A 622 7.59 -11.18 -17.14
CA SER A 622 7.02 -12.26 -16.32
C SER A 622 7.54 -12.28 -14.88
N GLU A 623 8.80 -11.88 -14.66
CA GLU A 623 9.46 -11.92 -13.36
C GLU A 623 9.26 -10.66 -12.53
N ALA A 624 9.21 -9.48 -13.16
CA ALA A 624 9.27 -8.20 -12.46
C ALA A 624 8.13 -7.21 -12.75
N GLU A 625 7.35 -7.40 -13.82
CA GLU A 625 6.29 -6.46 -14.22
C GLU A 625 4.89 -7.03 -13.98
N HIS A 626 4.61 -7.38 -12.72
CA HIS A 626 3.37 -8.06 -12.34
C HIS A 626 2.12 -7.24 -12.65
N GLY A 627 1.13 -7.92 -13.25
CA GLY A 627 -0.16 -7.33 -13.63
C GLY A 627 -0.13 -6.52 -14.93
N THR A 628 1.04 -6.31 -15.54
CA THR A 628 1.15 -5.61 -16.83
C THR A 628 0.79 -6.51 -17.99
N VAL A 629 0.62 -5.92 -19.17
CA VAL A 629 0.40 -6.67 -20.40
C VAL A 629 1.75 -7.19 -20.94
N GLY A 630 1.80 -8.46 -21.36
CA GLY A 630 2.99 -9.08 -21.96
C GLY A 630 3.45 -8.37 -23.24
N LEU A 631 4.71 -8.60 -23.64
CA LEU A 631 5.34 -7.96 -24.80
C LEU A 631 4.48 -8.02 -26.07
N LYS A 632 3.96 -9.22 -26.40
CA LYS A 632 3.10 -9.40 -27.57
C LYS A 632 1.86 -8.50 -27.58
N GLY A 633 1.23 -8.31 -26.43
CA GLY A 633 0.08 -7.41 -26.29
C GLY A 633 0.43 -5.95 -26.45
N ARG A 634 1.60 -5.53 -25.90
CA ARG A 634 2.11 -4.16 -26.06
C ARG A 634 2.45 -3.88 -27.52
N LEU A 635 3.13 -4.78 -28.23
CA LEU A 635 3.44 -4.63 -29.66
C LEU A 635 2.19 -4.58 -30.53
N LYS A 636 1.14 -5.35 -30.18
CA LYS A 636 -0.15 -5.24 -30.84
C LYS A 636 -0.77 -3.84 -30.67
N ALA A 637 -0.72 -3.28 -29.46
CA ALA A 637 -1.21 -1.94 -29.19
C ALA A 637 -0.41 -0.86 -29.95
N VAL A 638 0.92 -1.01 -30.03
CA VAL A 638 1.79 -0.15 -30.84
C VAL A 638 1.36 -0.14 -32.31
N LYS A 639 1.14 -1.31 -32.91
CA LYS A 639 0.70 -1.44 -34.30
C LYS A 639 -0.65 -0.75 -34.53
N MET A 640 -1.62 -1.00 -33.67
CA MET A 640 -2.95 -0.39 -33.75
C MET A 640 -2.87 1.14 -33.67
N ALA A 641 -2.10 1.66 -32.73
CA ALA A 641 -1.91 3.11 -32.58
C ALA A 641 -1.19 3.73 -33.80
N MET A 642 -0.24 3.01 -34.39
CA MET A 642 0.48 3.42 -35.59
C MET A 642 -0.44 3.46 -36.84
N GLU A 643 -1.27 2.45 -37.00
CA GLU A 643 -2.25 2.36 -38.10
C GLU A 643 -3.26 3.51 -38.05
N GLU A 644 -3.61 3.96 -36.85
CA GLU A 644 -4.54 5.08 -36.63
C GLU A 644 -3.87 6.46 -36.71
N GLY A 645 -2.55 6.51 -36.92
CA GLY A 645 -1.82 7.76 -37.16
C GLY A 645 -1.45 8.55 -35.91
N PHE A 646 -1.41 7.88 -34.74
CA PHE A 646 -0.88 8.50 -33.52
C PHE A 646 0.66 8.56 -33.53
N THR A 647 1.22 9.53 -32.81
CA THR A 647 2.66 9.63 -32.60
C THR A 647 3.11 8.61 -31.57
N LEU A 648 4.16 7.85 -31.92
CA LEU A 648 4.61 6.70 -31.12
C LEU A 648 6.06 6.81 -30.70
N ARG A 649 6.30 6.51 -29.44
CA ARG A 649 7.61 6.39 -28.81
C ARG A 649 7.78 5.00 -28.25
N LEU A 650 8.94 4.37 -28.41
CA LEU A 650 9.30 3.14 -27.71
C LEU A 650 10.29 3.47 -26.61
N CYS A 651 10.00 3.03 -25.39
CA CYS A 651 10.84 3.25 -24.22
C CYS A 651 11.48 1.93 -23.78
N PHE A 652 12.81 1.82 -23.95
CA PHE A 652 13.65 0.79 -23.33
C PHE A 652 14.27 1.37 -22.06
N ASP A 653 13.44 1.99 -21.23
CA ASP A 653 13.77 2.68 -19.98
C ASP A 653 12.70 2.32 -18.92
N PRO A 654 13.09 1.62 -17.81
CA PRO A 654 14.45 1.19 -17.53
C PRO A 654 14.82 -0.17 -18.14
N MET A 655 16.06 -0.30 -18.60
CA MET A 655 16.67 -1.60 -18.79
C MET A 655 16.97 -2.21 -17.42
N LEU A 656 16.59 -3.47 -17.24
CA LEU A 656 16.87 -4.24 -16.04
C LEU A 656 17.96 -5.27 -16.28
N TYR A 657 18.89 -5.36 -15.34
CA TYR A 657 19.90 -6.38 -15.38
C TYR A 657 19.29 -7.77 -15.14
N HIS A 658 19.74 -8.71 -15.91
CA HIS A 658 19.53 -10.14 -15.79
C HIS A 658 20.84 -10.81 -16.25
N ALA A 659 21.17 -11.98 -15.72
CA ALA A 659 22.41 -12.66 -16.11
C ALA A 659 22.59 -12.82 -17.63
N ASP A 660 21.48 -13.09 -18.34
CA ASP A 660 21.42 -13.23 -19.80
C ASP A 660 20.94 -11.97 -20.52
N TRP A 661 21.09 -10.80 -19.92
CA TRP A 661 20.53 -9.56 -20.45
C TRP A 661 20.85 -9.34 -21.94
N GLY A 662 22.09 -9.63 -22.38
CA GLY A 662 22.49 -9.45 -23.79
C GLY A 662 21.63 -10.29 -24.75
N ARG A 663 21.39 -11.57 -24.45
CA ARG A 663 20.51 -12.46 -25.21
C ARG A 663 19.06 -11.99 -25.18
N LEU A 664 18.59 -11.62 -24.00
CA LEU A 664 17.19 -11.20 -23.79
C LEU A 664 16.87 -9.91 -24.54
N TYR A 665 17.74 -8.91 -24.47
CA TYR A 665 17.53 -7.65 -25.20
C TYR A 665 17.77 -7.79 -26.70
N SER A 666 18.66 -8.71 -27.15
CA SER A 666 18.77 -9.08 -28.58
C SER A 666 17.43 -9.63 -29.10
N ALA A 667 16.88 -10.63 -28.42
CA ALA A 667 15.60 -11.24 -28.81
C ALA A 667 14.43 -10.24 -28.79
N LEU A 668 14.40 -9.32 -27.81
CA LEU A 668 13.46 -8.21 -27.78
C LEU A 668 13.57 -7.35 -29.04
N LEU A 669 14.78 -6.86 -29.35
CA LEU A 669 15.02 -5.99 -30.51
C LEU A 669 14.70 -6.69 -31.84
N GLU A 670 15.10 -7.96 -32.01
CA GLU A 670 14.76 -8.74 -33.19
C GLU A 670 13.23 -8.84 -33.39
N THR A 671 12.50 -9.03 -32.30
CA THR A 671 11.04 -9.05 -32.33
C THR A 671 10.46 -7.69 -32.70
N VAL A 672 10.98 -6.60 -32.10
CA VAL A 672 10.57 -5.23 -32.39
C VAL A 672 10.85 -4.88 -33.86
N PHE A 673 12.07 -5.15 -34.35
CA PHE A 673 12.46 -4.84 -35.73
C PHE A 673 11.68 -5.63 -36.78
N ARG A 674 11.27 -6.86 -36.45
CA ARG A 674 10.40 -7.67 -37.32
C ARG A 674 8.96 -7.15 -37.35
N GLU A 675 8.45 -6.66 -36.21
CA GLU A 675 7.04 -6.36 -36.06
C GLU A 675 6.70 -4.89 -36.25
N ILE A 676 7.61 -3.99 -36.01
CA ILE A 676 7.39 -2.54 -36.02
C ILE A 676 8.25 -1.89 -37.10
N PRO A 677 7.66 -1.14 -38.07
CA PRO A 677 8.39 -0.32 -39.01
C PRO A 677 9.04 0.87 -38.28
N MET A 678 10.35 0.71 -37.98
CA MET A 678 11.10 1.64 -37.11
C MET A 678 11.14 3.07 -37.65
N GLU A 679 11.16 3.21 -38.97
CA GLU A 679 11.15 4.52 -39.65
C GLU A 679 9.91 5.38 -39.35
N LYS A 680 8.78 4.73 -38.99
CA LYS A 680 7.52 5.40 -38.63
C LYS A 680 7.48 5.86 -37.16
N LEU A 681 8.42 5.42 -36.34
CA LEU A 681 8.49 5.88 -34.97
C LEU A 681 8.91 7.36 -34.90
N TYR A 682 8.35 8.05 -33.94
CA TYR A 682 8.75 9.43 -33.62
C TYR A 682 10.17 9.43 -33.06
N ASP A 683 10.39 8.68 -31.98
CA ASP A 683 11.68 8.48 -31.34
C ASP A 683 11.70 7.23 -30.45
N VAL A 684 12.85 7.00 -29.81
CA VAL A 684 13.10 5.89 -28.88
C VAL A 684 13.89 6.41 -27.68
N SER A 685 13.57 5.97 -26.46
CA SER A 685 14.40 6.21 -25.29
C SER A 685 15.13 4.95 -24.81
N VAL A 686 16.37 5.14 -24.36
CA VAL A 686 17.24 4.12 -23.77
C VAL A 686 17.70 4.61 -22.40
N GLY A 687 17.58 3.78 -21.40
CA GLY A 687 18.12 4.08 -20.07
C GLY A 687 18.11 2.84 -19.18
N SER A 688 19.14 2.69 -18.36
CA SER A 688 19.20 1.65 -17.35
C SER A 688 18.48 2.07 -16.06
N PHE A 689 18.21 1.10 -15.20
CA PHE A 689 17.53 1.38 -13.93
C PHE A 689 18.34 2.35 -13.05
N ARG A 690 17.65 3.36 -12.58
CA ARG A 690 18.14 4.38 -11.64
C ARG A 690 17.03 4.82 -10.69
N ILE A 691 17.39 5.07 -9.43
CA ILE A 691 16.41 5.39 -8.39
C ILE A 691 17.04 6.25 -7.30
N SER A 692 16.29 7.19 -6.72
CA SER A 692 16.78 7.97 -5.59
C SER A 692 17.06 7.10 -4.37
N GLU A 693 18.09 7.47 -3.60
CA GLU A 693 18.52 6.75 -2.41
C GLU A 693 17.39 6.58 -1.39
N SER A 694 16.57 7.63 -1.17
CA SER A 694 15.45 7.59 -0.24
C SER A 694 14.37 6.59 -0.64
N TYR A 695 14.08 6.48 -1.94
CA TYR A 695 13.07 5.56 -2.45
C TYR A 695 13.55 4.11 -2.37
N LEU A 696 14.78 3.82 -2.79
CA LEU A 696 15.33 2.47 -2.70
C LEU A 696 15.39 1.99 -1.24
N LYS A 697 15.84 2.84 -0.31
CA LYS A 697 15.83 2.53 1.14
C LYS A 697 14.42 2.21 1.67
N THR A 698 13.41 2.91 1.19
CA THR A 698 12.01 2.66 1.56
C THR A 698 11.54 1.32 0.99
N MET A 699 11.82 1.05 -0.29
CA MET A 699 11.45 -0.18 -0.98
C MET A 699 12.09 -1.42 -0.33
N THR A 700 13.38 -1.37 -0.02
CA THR A 700 14.10 -2.46 0.65
C THR A 700 13.46 -2.83 2.00
N LYS A 701 12.88 -1.85 2.71
CA LYS A 701 12.21 -2.08 4.00
C LYS A 701 10.78 -2.62 3.87
N SER A 702 10.09 -2.33 2.77
CA SER A 702 8.64 -2.52 2.66
C SER A 702 8.21 -3.56 1.62
N CYS A 703 9.06 -3.89 0.64
CA CYS A 703 8.65 -4.69 -0.52
C CYS A 703 9.20 -6.13 -0.51
N GLY A 704 9.94 -6.52 0.53
CA GLY A 704 10.59 -7.83 0.60
C GLY A 704 11.81 -7.96 -0.32
N ALA A 705 12.44 -9.15 -0.34
CA ALA A 705 13.61 -9.43 -1.15
C ALA A 705 13.22 -9.60 -2.63
N SER A 706 13.79 -8.77 -3.49
CA SER A 706 13.68 -8.88 -4.95
C SER A 706 15.07 -8.69 -5.55
N PRO A 707 15.48 -9.46 -6.57
CA PRO A 707 16.77 -9.28 -7.22
C PRO A 707 16.91 -7.90 -7.87
N TYR A 708 15.79 -7.27 -8.25
CA TYR A 708 15.78 -5.93 -8.84
C TYR A 708 15.89 -4.80 -7.83
N ILE A 709 15.53 -5.03 -6.55
CA ILE A 709 15.65 -4.04 -5.47
C ILE A 709 16.98 -4.25 -4.72
N SER A 710 17.39 -5.49 -4.53
CA SER A 710 18.55 -5.88 -3.71
C SER A 710 19.84 -5.96 -4.51
N PHE A 711 19.83 -5.67 -5.82
CA PHE A 711 21.05 -5.64 -6.64
C PHE A 711 22.11 -4.72 -6.01
N PRO A 712 23.42 -5.05 -6.06
CA PRO A 712 24.47 -4.24 -5.48
C PRO A 712 24.76 -2.96 -6.31
N TYR A 713 23.82 -2.02 -6.29
CA TYR A 713 23.90 -0.74 -6.97
C TYR A 713 25.02 0.14 -6.43
N GLU A 714 25.55 1.02 -7.28
CA GLU A 714 26.43 2.13 -6.90
C GLU A 714 25.60 3.39 -6.68
N ASN A 715 26.02 4.24 -5.75
CA ASN A 715 25.39 5.52 -5.46
C ASN A 715 26.27 6.67 -5.96
N THR A 716 25.69 7.52 -6.81
CA THR A 716 26.30 8.77 -7.25
C THR A 716 25.30 9.90 -7.01
N ASP A 717 25.69 10.94 -6.28
CA ASP A 717 24.89 12.13 -5.99
C ASP A 717 23.47 11.85 -5.46
N GLY A 718 23.33 10.80 -4.63
CA GLY A 718 22.03 10.42 -4.03
C GLY A 718 21.14 9.57 -4.93
N TYR A 719 21.66 9.06 -6.04
CA TYR A 719 20.95 8.13 -6.93
C TYR A 719 21.69 6.80 -7.03
N TYR A 720 20.96 5.72 -6.89
CA TYR A 720 21.45 4.37 -7.12
C TYR A 720 21.29 3.99 -8.60
N HIS A 721 22.30 3.40 -9.18
CA HIS A 721 22.38 2.90 -10.55
C HIS A 721 23.28 1.65 -10.63
N TYR A 722 23.28 0.96 -11.75
CA TYR A 722 24.21 -0.14 -11.98
C TYR A 722 25.67 0.35 -11.96
N PRO A 723 26.65 -0.52 -11.58
CA PRO A 723 28.07 -0.19 -11.74
C PRO A 723 28.36 0.38 -13.12
N LYS A 724 29.16 1.46 -13.18
CA LYS A 724 29.36 2.27 -14.38
C LYS A 724 29.72 1.44 -15.62
N GLU A 725 30.59 0.44 -15.46
CA GLU A 725 30.99 -0.44 -16.57
C GLU A 725 29.79 -1.27 -17.10
N LEU A 726 28.96 -1.79 -16.22
CA LEU A 726 27.79 -2.55 -16.59
C LEU A 726 26.73 -1.66 -17.26
N LEU A 727 26.49 -0.48 -16.70
CA LEU A 727 25.60 0.53 -17.26
C LEU A 727 25.96 0.87 -18.69
N LEU A 728 27.23 1.27 -18.92
CA LEU A 728 27.73 1.63 -20.24
C LEU A 728 27.65 0.46 -21.24
N LYS A 729 27.93 -0.76 -20.77
CA LYS A 729 27.81 -1.96 -21.59
C LYS A 729 26.39 -2.26 -22.01
N MET A 730 25.41 -2.16 -21.09
CA MET A 730 24.00 -2.44 -21.36
C MET A 730 23.41 -1.39 -22.31
N GLU A 731 23.55 -0.11 -21.98
CA GLU A 731 22.99 0.97 -22.78
C GLU A 731 23.67 1.11 -24.13
N GLY A 732 25.01 1.01 -24.18
CA GLY A 732 25.76 1.04 -25.43
C GLY A 732 25.43 -0.11 -26.38
N PHE A 733 25.19 -1.31 -25.84
CA PHE A 733 24.72 -2.44 -26.64
C PHE A 733 23.35 -2.12 -27.31
N LEU A 734 22.39 -1.59 -26.53
CA LEU A 734 21.07 -1.29 -27.07
C LEU A 734 21.10 -0.14 -28.08
N GLU A 735 21.85 0.92 -27.78
CA GLU A 735 22.04 2.07 -28.67
C GLU A 735 22.66 1.62 -30.00
N GLN A 736 23.72 0.82 -29.98
CA GLN A 736 24.39 0.30 -31.18
C GLN A 736 23.42 -0.49 -32.07
N ARG A 737 22.59 -1.35 -31.47
CA ARG A 737 21.60 -2.15 -32.21
C ARG A 737 20.48 -1.26 -32.80
N LEU A 738 20.06 -0.22 -32.08
CA LEU A 738 19.03 0.74 -32.55
C LEU A 738 19.56 1.60 -33.73
N LEU A 739 20.84 1.97 -33.70
CA LEU A 739 21.50 2.72 -34.78
C LEU A 739 21.53 1.97 -36.12
N GLU A 740 21.36 0.64 -36.12
CA GLU A 740 21.19 -0.15 -37.37
C GLU A 740 19.87 0.19 -38.09
N LYS A 741 18.87 0.76 -37.39
CA LYS A 741 17.50 0.99 -37.86
C LYS A 741 17.01 2.42 -37.76
N LEU A 742 17.63 3.22 -36.93
CA LEU A 742 17.24 4.59 -36.64
C LEU A 742 18.42 5.55 -36.71
N PRO A 743 18.23 6.79 -37.16
CA PRO A 743 19.23 7.82 -37.06
C PRO A 743 19.41 8.26 -35.60
N LYS A 744 20.60 8.75 -35.26
CA LYS A 744 21.01 9.04 -33.88
C LYS A 744 20.09 10.07 -33.19
N GLU A 745 19.62 11.06 -33.92
CA GLU A 745 18.74 12.13 -33.46
C GLU A 745 17.35 11.63 -33.00
N LYS A 746 16.98 10.40 -33.32
CA LYS A 746 15.76 9.74 -32.82
C LYS A 746 15.98 8.84 -31.60
N ILE A 747 17.23 8.71 -31.14
CA ILE A 747 17.59 7.84 -30.01
C ILE A 747 17.99 8.74 -28.83
N PHE A 748 17.11 8.85 -27.87
CA PHE A 748 17.34 9.60 -26.65
C PHE A 748 17.91 8.69 -25.57
N ARG A 749 19.04 9.12 -24.99
CA ARG A 749 19.69 8.47 -23.88
C ARG A 749 19.83 9.49 -22.76
N TRP A 750 19.37 9.14 -21.56
CA TRP A 750 19.59 10.00 -20.41
C TRP A 750 21.09 10.07 -20.09
N THR A 751 21.67 11.26 -19.99
CA THR A 751 23.06 11.51 -19.61
C THR A 751 23.11 12.44 -18.41
N GLU A 752 24.16 12.29 -17.58
CA GLU A 752 24.36 13.19 -16.43
C GLU A 752 24.62 14.64 -16.82
N GLU A 753 25.02 14.90 -18.08
CA GLU A 753 25.26 16.23 -18.63
C GLU A 753 23.96 17.02 -18.92
N GLU A 754 22.81 16.36 -18.89
CA GLU A 754 21.49 17.02 -19.02
C GLU A 754 20.93 17.58 -17.70
N LYS A 755 21.71 17.54 -16.60
CA LYS A 755 21.39 18.21 -15.34
C LYS A 755 21.74 19.69 -15.47
#